data_8e913940d61898c961d7d66644c086ea
#
_entry.id   8e913940d61898c961d7d66644c086ea
#
_cell.length_a   1.000
_cell.length_b   1.000
_cell.length_c   1.000
_cell.angle_alpha   90.00
_cell.angle_beta   90.00
_cell.angle_gamma   90.00
#
_symmetry.space_group_name_H-M   'P 1'
#
loop_
_entity.id
_entity.type
_entity.pdbx_description
1 polymer ?
#
loop_
_entity_poly.entity_id
_entity_poly.type
_entity_poly.pdbx_seq_one_letter_code
_entity_poly.pdbx_strand_id
1 'polypeptide(L)'
;MSKTIGIDLGTTNSVVAFKDATVRVLTTGPDNQELCRSCVAVDASGSFIVGNTPYKNWKRYAPNIVVSIKRLMGAAISDPQVQKMQKDKDMYPYGIKKLSGGTEDSVAVVLNGREYTPEQISAEILRQIKNDASNKLNDEVTHAVITVPAYFNEKQKSATRKAAELAGLKVQRLLAEPTAAAISYGADKMSADEDKVFLVYDFGGGTFDLSILVASGGNFIESGTGGDRWLGGDDIDRLITEYVLAEAGKANGNIDIHTLINHLADRKLYAFQGELKNEVESAKKALSSAESVTISLFDHLETEDGEPVDIEVTLTRKKFEEMIRPLIQRSLDLIDELLEKTSYPIDAIDNILLVGGSSCIPLVRQMLAEKYGQDKILSSEKPMLAIAEGAAILSHSMGTESECPHCGKLLPVGTEECPYCHSLVTDVVSEEELKAGEKIQVSITTKHKYFIETRDDADNVSYSMIIDENEVLPNEVNKKFYTIVDNQKIVCVKLYSDAEGGTKEKLCTGFFTIPESLPVHSELQFTFRLDANETMSVKVRVATTGKTTNIVLGRGSLDQHCLDSISTNFDKVMNDSTISNDRKSEFMDKLQKTIDLISAGGFNPDSREWQDVEHSLETTVQVAMTKEEDPNTVYADIAKILLDNFGRFIRDEDKNTMRAELAKVETPATPMAKNEALEKLEKLTDRYGLFTHGFLFNIVGHNSSDPNKANRAFVVYNKFMAALNEHNVEQARNILSANEDLLTGLGPIDITGRTTDIGQ
;
A
#
# COMPACT_ATOMS: atom_id res chain seq x y z
N MET A 1 12.17 -0.80 -33.97
CA MET A 1 12.32 -1.67 -32.78
C MET A 1 12.00 -0.81 -31.59
N SER A 2 11.21 -1.31 -30.64
CA SER A 2 10.93 -0.58 -29.39
C SER A 2 12.22 -0.32 -28.62
N LYS A 3 12.30 0.84 -27.96
CA LYS A 3 13.49 1.24 -27.19
C LYS A 3 13.34 0.84 -25.73
N THR A 4 14.48 0.57 -25.11
CA THR A 4 14.59 0.27 -23.68
C THR A 4 15.36 1.39 -22.98
N ILE A 5 15.00 1.72 -21.75
CA ILE A 5 15.62 2.80 -20.98
C ILE A 5 15.97 2.36 -19.56
N GLY A 6 16.89 3.07 -18.93
CA GLY A 6 17.13 3.00 -17.49
C GLY A 6 16.49 4.18 -16.80
N ILE A 7 15.79 3.93 -15.70
CA ILE A 7 15.13 4.96 -14.90
C ILE A 7 15.60 4.86 -13.46
N ASP A 8 16.15 5.95 -12.93
CA ASP A 8 16.24 6.18 -11.50
C ASP A 8 14.96 6.87 -11.04
N LEU A 9 14.10 6.15 -10.32
CA LEU A 9 12.89 6.69 -9.71
C LEU A 9 13.21 7.16 -8.28
N GLY A 10 13.81 8.33 -8.15
CA GLY A 10 14.25 8.86 -6.86
C GLY A 10 13.15 9.51 -6.02
N THR A 11 13.38 9.65 -4.72
CA THR A 11 12.46 10.33 -3.79
C THR A 11 12.28 11.80 -4.13
N THR A 12 13.36 12.48 -4.49
CA THR A 12 13.40 13.93 -4.77
C THR A 12 13.46 14.22 -6.26
N ASN A 13 14.31 13.54 -6.99
CA ASN A 13 14.48 13.68 -8.44
C ASN A 13 14.48 12.30 -9.08
N SER A 14 13.92 12.21 -10.28
CA SER A 14 14.01 11.04 -11.14
C SER A 14 14.86 11.36 -12.37
N VAL A 15 15.57 10.37 -12.88
CA VAL A 15 16.47 10.51 -14.01
C VAL A 15 16.21 9.39 -15.01
N VAL A 16 16.34 9.70 -16.28
CA VAL A 16 16.24 8.71 -17.35
C VAL A 16 17.47 8.72 -18.22
N ALA A 17 18.00 7.54 -18.49
CA ALA A 17 19.12 7.36 -19.38
C ALA A 17 18.81 6.32 -20.47
N PHE A 18 19.52 6.43 -21.58
CA PHE A 18 19.46 5.52 -22.70
C PHE A 18 20.88 5.14 -23.13
N LYS A 19 21.06 3.90 -23.54
CA LYS A 19 22.32 3.39 -24.10
C LYS A 19 22.09 2.89 -25.52
N ASP A 20 22.93 3.38 -26.44
CA ASP A 20 23.24 2.76 -27.72
C ASP A 20 24.76 2.47 -27.79
N ALA A 21 25.49 3.13 -28.62
CA ALA A 21 26.97 3.05 -28.61
C ALA A 21 27.56 3.68 -27.33
N THR A 22 26.90 4.70 -26.80
CA THR A 22 27.29 5.40 -25.56
C THR A 22 26.10 5.59 -24.65
N VAL A 23 26.35 5.69 -23.33
CA VAL A 23 25.29 6.06 -22.39
C VAL A 23 25.06 7.56 -22.45
N ARG A 24 23.81 7.96 -22.42
CA ARG A 24 23.41 9.38 -22.39
C ARG A 24 22.16 9.57 -21.54
N VAL A 25 22.19 10.54 -20.67
CA VAL A 25 21.05 10.98 -19.90
C VAL A 25 20.12 11.79 -20.81
N LEU A 26 18.82 11.50 -20.74
CA LEU A 26 17.80 12.19 -21.51
C LEU A 26 17.21 13.32 -20.66
N THR A 27 17.00 14.46 -21.26
CA THR A 27 16.35 15.58 -20.60
C THR A 27 14.83 15.43 -20.63
N THR A 28 14.16 15.89 -19.59
CA THR A 28 12.71 15.76 -19.39
C THR A 28 12.04 17.11 -19.14
N GLY A 29 10.75 17.13 -19.29
CA GLY A 29 9.90 18.30 -19.05
C GLY A 29 10.10 19.45 -20.03
N PRO A 30 9.28 20.50 -19.91
CA PRO A 30 9.34 21.66 -20.80
C PRO A 30 10.60 22.51 -20.60
N ASP A 31 11.25 22.42 -19.44
CA ASP A 31 12.50 23.10 -19.12
C ASP A 31 13.75 22.30 -19.53
N ASN A 32 13.55 21.13 -20.11
CA ASN A 32 14.61 20.32 -20.74
C ASN A 32 15.79 20.03 -19.81
N GLN A 33 15.50 19.58 -18.56
CA GLN A 33 16.48 19.28 -17.54
C GLN A 33 16.79 17.79 -17.46
N GLU A 34 18.04 17.43 -17.08
CA GLU A 34 18.46 16.05 -16.82
C GLU A 34 17.79 15.48 -15.57
N LEU A 35 17.47 16.34 -14.60
CA LEU A 35 16.79 15.98 -13.37
C LEU A 35 15.31 16.35 -13.44
N CYS A 36 14.43 15.36 -13.42
CA CYS A 36 13.00 15.52 -13.28
C CYS A 36 12.62 15.47 -11.80
N ARG A 37 12.06 16.54 -11.25
CA ARG A 37 11.52 16.48 -9.89
C ARG A 37 10.48 15.36 -9.77
N SER A 38 10.60 14.54 -8.75
CA SER A 38 9.59 13.55 -8.35
C SER A 38 8.42 14.26 -7.67
N CYS A 39 7.80 15.17 -8.43
CA CYS A 39 6.76 16.09 -7.96
C CYS A 39 5.57 16.02 -8.92
N VAL A 40 4.38 15.90 -8.36
CA VAL A 40 3.12 15.81 -9.11
C VAL A 40 2.12 16.78 -8.50
N ALA A 41 1.50 17.61 -9.32
CA ALA A 41 0.40 18.47 -8.91
C ALA A 41 -0.84 18.22 -9.76
N VAL A 42 -1.99 18.59 -9.22
CA VAL A 42 -3.27 18.59 -9.93
C VAL A 42 -3.75 20.02 -10.07
N ASP A 43 -4.01 20.44 -11.31
CA ASP A 43 -4.54 21.78 -11.58
C ASP A 43 -6.07 21.87 -11.35
N ALA A 44 -6.63 23.07 -11.52
CA ALA A 44 -8.06 23.30 -11.34
C ALA A 44 -8.96 22.51 -12.32
N SER A 45 -8.41 22.04 -13.45
CA SER A 45 -9.14 21.17 -14.40
C SER A 45 -9.12 19.69 -14.03
N GLY A 46 -8.31 19.32 -13.03
CA GLY A 46 -8.07 17.94 -12.64
C GLY A 46 -6.94 17.26 -13.42
N SER A 47 -6.16 18.03 -14.22
CA SER A 47 -5.04 17.51 -14.99
C SER A 47 -3.77 17.42 -14.16
N PHE A 48 -3.00 16.34 -14.35
CA PHE A 48 -1.71 16.17 -13.70
C PHE A 48 -0.63 17.01 -14.36
N ILE A 49 0.21 17.64 -13.53
CA ILE A 49 1.40 18.39 -13.95
C ILE A 49 2.58 17.82 -13.16
N VAL A 50 3.60 17.38 -13.89
CA VAL A 50 4.72 16.61 -13.32
C VAL A 50 6.03 17.37 -13.47
N GLY A 51 6.95 17.12 -12.54
CA GLY A 51 8.35 17.53 -12.65
C GLY A 51 8.65 18.90 -12.04
N ASN A 52 9.53 19.65 -12.69
CA ASN A 52 10.07 20.91 -12.17
C ASN A 52 9.05 22.05 -12.20
N THR A 53 8.12 22.03 -13.15
CA THR A 53 7.11 23.08 -13.32
C THR A 53 6.24 23.27 -12.08
N PRO A 54 5.57 22.22 -11.50
CA PRO A 54 4.77 22.41 -10.31
C PRO A 54 5.62 22.76 -9.10
N TYR A 55 6.84 22.23 -8.98
CA TYR A 55 7.73 22.53 -7.86
C TYR A 55 8.14 24.00 -7.81
N LYS A 56 8.54 24.58 -8.96
CA LYS A 56 8.89 26.00 -9.08
C LYS A 56 7.69 26.93 -8.87
N ASN A 57 6.48 26.43 -9.06
CA ASN A 57 5.23 27.19 -8.91
C ASN A 57 4.41 26.71 -7.71
N TRP A 58 5.08 26.41 -6.59
CA TRP A 58 4.48 25.88 -5.36
C TRP A 58 3.20 26.60 -4.93
N LYS A 59 3.23 27.94 -4.85
CA LYS A 59 2.09 28.80 -4.49
C LYS A 59 0.82 28.62 -5.33
N ARG A 60 0.99 28.09 -6.56
CA ARG A 60 -0.14 27.88 -7.48
C ARG A 60 -0.83 26.56 -7.22
N TYR A 61 -0.09 25.55 -6.78
CA TYR A 61 -0.56 24.17 -6.72
C TYR A 61 -0.80 23.67 -5.30
N ALA A 62 -0.13 24.22 -4.29
CA ALA A 62 -0.36 23.81 -2.90
C ALA A 62 -1.81 24.17 -2.45
N PRO A 63 -2.49 23.27 -1.69
CA PRO A 63 -2.00 22.00 -1.14
C PRO A 63 -2.09 20.79 -2.10
N ASN A 64 -2.44 20.99 -3.39
CA ASN A 64 -2.65 19.92 -4.37
C ASN A 64 -1.35 19.56 -5.12
N ILE A 65 -0.25 19.49 -4.39
CA ILE A 65 1.09 19.17 -4.89
C ILE A 65 1.72 18.08 -4.01
N VAL A 66 2.16 17.00 -4.62
CA VAL A 66 2.79 15.86 -3.95
C VAL A 66 4.28 15.85 -4.24
N VAL A 67 5.06 15.72 -3.19
CA VAL A 67 6.51 15.47 -3.21
C VAL A 67 6.82 14.24 -2.38
N SER A 68 7.98 13.63 -2.61
CA SER A 68 8.48 12.48 -1.84
C SER A 68 7.53 11.28 -1.81
N ILE A 69 6.75 11.07 -2.88
CA ILE A 69 5.74 9.99 -2.94
C ILE A 69 6.36 8.60 -2.75
N LYS A 70 7.62 8.39 -3.15
CA LYS A 70 8.34 7.13 -2.99
C LYS A 70 8.37 6.65 -1.53
N ARG A 71 8.30 7.57 -0.55
CA ARG A 71 8.23 7.24 0.89
C ARG A 71 6.92 6.57 1.30
N LEU A 72 5.85 6.75 0.51
CA LEU A 72 4.53 6.17 0.77
C LEU A 72 4.29 4.87 -0.01
N MET A 73 5.21 4.49 -0.92
CA MET A 73 5.09 3.26 -1.71
C MET A 73 5.12 2.04 -0.79
N GLY A 74 4.07 1.22 -0.86
CA GLY A 74 3.92 0.00 -0.04
C GLY A 74 3.86 0.23 1.47
N ALA A 75 3.60 1.47 1.93
CA ALA A 75 3.53 1.83 3.34
C ALA A 75 2.12 1.64 3.91
N ALA A 76 2.05 1.38 5.23
CA ALA A 76 0.80 1.38 5.99
C ALA A 76 0.51 2.76 6.60
N ILE A 77 -0.77 3.08 6.84
CA ILE A 77 -1.13 4.35 7.47
C ILE A 77 -0.61 4.45 8.92
N SER A 78 -0.43 3.31 9.58
CA SER A 78 0.11 3.20 10.93
C SER A 78 1.64 3.35 10.99
N ASP A 79 2.33 3.33 9.87
CA ASP A 79 3.79 3.44 9.85
C ASP A 79 4.24 4.77 10.47
N PRO A 80 5.23 4.76 11.38
CA PRO A 80 5.73 5.98 12.02
C PRO A 80 6.17 7.04 11.01
N GLN A 81 6.70 6.60 9.87
CA GLN A 81 7.10 7.44 8.75
C GLN A 81 5.90 8.18 8.13
N VAL A 82 4.80 7.48 7.87
CA VAL A 82 3.58 8.08 7.32
C VAL A 82 2.98 9.06 8.32
N GLN A 83 2.95 8.70 9.60
CA GLN A 83 2.47 9.57 10.66
C GLN A 83 3.31 10.85 10.83
N LYS A 84 4.64 10.75 10.64
CA LYS A 84 5.53 11.92 10.63
C LYS A 84 5.21 12.84 9.44
N MET A 85 5.03 12.28 8.24
CA MET A 85 4.65 13.04 7.04
C MET A 85 3.27 13.71 7.19
N GLN A 86 2.31 13.07 7.83
CA GLN A 86 0.99 13.65 8.10
C GLN A 86 1.05 14.91 8.98
N LYS A 87 2.02 14.97 9.90
CA LYS A 87 2.22 16.06 10.85
C LYS A 87 3.00 17.24 10.26
N ASP A 88 3.94 16.95 9.36
CA ASP A 88 4.83 17.95 8.75
C ASP A 88 4.18 18.57 7.50
N LYS A 89 3.28 19.54 7.73
CA LYS A 89 2.55 20.23 6.65
C LYS A 89 3.39 21.22 5.88
N ASP A 90 4.50 21.65 6.44
CA ASP A 90 5.45 22.55 5.75
C ASP A 90 6.17 21.81 4.62
N MET A 91 6.54 20.55 4.86
CA MET A 91 7.19 19.71 3.86
C MET A 91 6.17 19.00 2.96
N TYR A 92 5.05 18.53 3.51
CA TYR A 92 4.04 17.69 2.85
C TYR A 92 2.66 18.34 2.95
N PRO A 93 2.36 19.37 2.12
CA PRO A 93 1.14 20.17 2.24
C PRO A 93 -0.14 19.40 1.87
N TYR A 94 -0.01 18.28 1.18
CA TYR A 94 -1.12 17.44 0.74
C TYR A 94 -1.71 16.59 1.86
N GLY A 95 -2.96 16.17 1.67
CA GLY A 95 -3.60 15.23 2.59
C GLY A 95 -3.04 13.83 2.43
N ILE A 96 -2.71 13.18 3.54
CA ILE A 96 -2.35 11.76 3.58
C ILE A 96 -3.35 11.09 4.50
N LYS A 97 -4.01 10.05 4.05
CA LYS A 97 -5.00 9.31 4.84
C LYS A 97 -5.08 7.84 4.43
N LYS A 98 -5.86 7.06 5.16
CA LYS A 98 -6.27 5.73 4.72
C LYS A 98 -7.14 5.86 3.47
N LEU A 99 -6.90 5.01 2.48
CA LEU A 99 -7.72 4.91 1.28
C LEU A 99 -9.17 4.56 1.66
N SER A 100 -10.14 5.26 1.10
CA SER A 100 -11.56 4.95 1.33
C SER A 100 -11.89 3.53 0.88
N GLY A 101 -12.55 2.77 1.76
CA GLY A 101 -12.76 1.33 1.55
C GLY A 101 -11.50 0.46 1.78
N GLY A 102 -10.31 1.05 2.00
CA GLY A 102 -9.04 0.35 2.18
C GLY A 102 -8.81 -0.21 3.59
N THR A 103 -7.77 -1.04 3.70
CA THR A 103 -7.24 -1.52 5.00
C THR A 103 -6.25 -0.51 5.61
N GLU A 104 -5.74 -0.80 6.80
CA GLU A 104 -4.67 0.01 7.41
C GLU A 104 -3.37 0.03 6.57
N ASP A 105 -3.18 -0.97 5.71
CA ASP A 105 -2.05 -1.06 4.78
C ASP A 105 -2.25 -0.25 3.49
N SER A 106 -3.36 0.49 3.36
CA SER A 106 -3.69 1.23 2.14
C SER A 106 -3.63 2.73 2.39
N VAL A 107 -2.56 3.36 1.91
CA VAL A 107 -2.36 4.81 1.99
C VAL A 107 -2.88 5.49 0.75
N ALA A 108 -3.53 6.64 0.92
CA ALA A 108 -3.91 7.54 -0.17
C ALA A 108 -3.45 8.97 0.09
N VAL A 109 -3.13 9.67 -0.98
CA VAL A 109 -2.94 11.12 -0.98
C VAL A 109 -4.19 11.80 -1.55
N VAL A 110 -4.53 12.97 -1.01
CA VAL A 110 -5.74 13.71 -1.40
C VAL A 110 -5.35 14.95 -2.19
N LEU A 111 -5.82 15.05 -3.43
CA LEU A 111 -5.60 16.18 -4.33
C LEU A 111 -6.94 16.61 -4.92
N ASN A 112 -7.29 17.89 -4.78
CA ASN A 112 -8.60 18.43 -5.22
C ASN A 112 -9.81 17.60 -4.70
N GLY A 113 -9.70 17.06 -3.47
CA GLY A 113 -10.75 16.24 -2.86
C GLY A 113 -10.85 14.81 -3.39
N ARG A 114 -9.99 14.39 -4.31
CA ARG A 114 -9.89 13.03 -4.82
C ARG A 114 -8.73 12.28 -4.19
N GLU A 115 -8.91 10.99 -3.99
CA GLU A 115 -7.90 10.09 -3.45
C GLU A 115 -7.11 9.45 -4.59
N TYR A 116 -5.80 9.36 -4.39
CA TYR A 116 -4.88 8.69 -5.30
C TYR A 116 -3.93 7.81 -4.48
N THR A 117 -3.64 6.63 -4.97
CA THR A 117 -2.63 5.78 -4.31
C THR A 117 -1.20 6.25 -4.66
N PRO A 118 -0.19 5.90 -3.86
CA PRO A 118 1.20 6.22 -4.16
C PRO A 118 1.64 5.70 -5.54
N GLU A 119 1.14 4.53 -5.95
CA GLU A 119 1.42 3.94 -7.26
C GLU A 119 0.85 4.78 -8.40
N GLN A 120 -0.37 5.29 -8.25
CA GLN A 120 -1.00 6.16 -9.26
C GLN A 120 -0.22 7.46 -9.43
N ILE A 121 0.22 8.08 -8.33
CA ILE A 121 1.04 9.31 -8.39
C ILE A 121 2.42 9.02 -9.01
N SER A 122 3.08 7.93 -8.61
CA SER A 122 4.37 7.52 -9.18
C SER A 122 4.26 7.18 -10.65
N ALA A 123 3.12 6.61 -11.08
CA ALA A 123 2.84 6.33 -12.48
C ALA A 123 2.81 7.60 -13.34
N GLU A 124 2.35 8.74 -12.82
CA GLU A 124 2.38 10.01 -13.56
C GLU A 124 3.82 10.48 -13.83
N ILE A 125 4.73 10.30 -12.83
CA ILE A 125 6.16 10.60 -13.02
C ILE A 125 6.75 9.70 -14.11
N LEU A 126 6.51 8.39 -14.02
CA LEU A 126 7.02 7.42 -14.99
C LEU A 126 6.42 7.64 -16.38
N ARG A 127 5.14 8.02 -16.47
CA ARG A 127 4.46 8.33 -17.75
C ARG A 127 5.07 9.56 -18.42
N GLN A 128 5.36 10.62 -17.65
CA GLN A 128 6.05 11.80 -18.16
C GLN A 128 7.43 11.43 -18.70
N ILE A 129 8.22 10.69 -17.91
CA ILE A 129 9.56 10.23 -18.31
C ILE A 129 9.51 9.37 -19.57
N LYS A 130 8.58 8.40 -19.64
CA LYS A 130 8.37 7.56 -20.84
C LYS A 130 8.08 8.39 -22.09
N ASN A 131 7.15 9.34 -21.97
CA ASN A 131 6.74 10.18 -23.09
C ASN A 131 7.90 11.08 -23.56
N ASP A 132 8.62 11.71 -22.62
CA ASP A 132 9.76 12.55 -22.95
C ASP A 132 10.89 11.74 -23.59
N ALA A 133 11.20 10.54 -23.06
CA ALA A 133 12.17 9.64 -23.65
C ALA A 133 11.76 9.20 -25.06
N SER A 134 10.49 8.82 -25.26
CA SER A 134 9.98 8.44 -26.58
C SER A 134 10.12 9.57 -27.60
N ASN A 135 9.78 10.81 -27.20
CA ASN A 135 9.93 11.99 -28.04
C ASN A 135 11.41 12.27 -28.38
N LYS A 136 12.32 12.18 -27.41
CA LYS A 136 13.77 12.42 -27.59
C LYS A 136 14.44 11.35 -28.46
N LEU A 137 13.99 10.12 -28.35
CA LEU A 137 14.53 9.00 -29.13
C LEU A 137 13.83 8.85 -30.48
N ASN A 138 12.77 9.61 -30.72
CA ASN A 138 11.90 9.52 -31.91
C ASN A 138 11.48 8.06 -32.18
N ASP A 139 11.18 7.32 -31.13
CA ASP A 139 10.76 5.93 -31.17
C ASP A 139 9.95 5.60 -29.89
N GLU A 140 9.12 4.57 -29.93
CA GLU A 140 8.33 4.17 -28.77
C GLU A 140 9.20 3.49 -27.71
N VAL A 141 9.14 4.00 -26.49
CA VAL A 141 9.73 3.36 -25.30
C VAL A 141 8.69 2.45 -24.67
N THR A 142 9.00 1.17 -24.57
CA THR A 142 8.08 0.16 -24.03
C THR A 142 8.62 -0.57 -22.81
N HIS A 143 9.93 -0.65 -22.65
CA HIS A 143 10.58 -1.41 -21.57
C HIS A 143 11.54 -0.53 -20.79
N ALA A 144 11.68 -0.84 -19.49
CA ALA A 144 12.60 -0.13 -18.63
C ALA A 144 13.22 -1.05 -17.55
N VAL A 145 14.49 -0.78 -17.22
CA VAL A 145 15.06 -1.12 -15.92
C VAL A 145 14.79 0.04 -14.99
N ILE A 146 14.15 -0.20 -13.86
CA ILE A 146 13.80 0.83 -12.87
C ILE A 146 14.55 0.53 -11.58
N THR A 147 15.17 1.56 -10.97
CA THR A 147 15.93 1.36 -9.76
C THR A 147 15.09 1.50 -8.50
N VAL A 148 15.48 0.75 -7.49
CA VAL A 148 14.88 0.76 -6.16
C VAL A 148 15.98 0.76 -5.10
N PRO A 149 15.76 1.36 -3.92
CA PRO A 149 16.67 1.23 -2.79
C PRO A 149 16.92 -0.24 -2.45
N ALA A 150 18.14 -0.53 -2.03
CA ALA A 150 18.56 -1.88 -1.71
C ALA A 150 17.74 -2.55 -0.60
N TYR A 151 17.22 -1.76 0.35
CA TYR A 151 16.41 -2.24 1.48
C TYR A 151 14.90 -2.32 1.19
N PHE A 152 14.43 -2.01 -0.03
CA PHE A 152 13.02 -2.13 -0.33
C PHE A 152 12.52 -3.55 -0.10
N ASN A 153 11.45 -3.66 0.67
CA ASN A 153 10.75 -4.92 0.87
C ASN A 153 9.86 -5.26 -0.35
N GLU A 154 9.26 -6.45 -0.33
CA GLU A 154 8.44 -6.94 -1.43
C GLU A 154 7.23 -6.04 -1.72
N LYS A 155 6.57 -5.46 -0.71
CA LYS A 155 5.46 -4.52 -0.91
C LYS A 155 5.91 -3.28 -1.69
N GLN A 156 7.06 -2.71 -1.35
CA GLN A 156 7.61 -1.52 -1.99
C GLN A 156 8.05 -1.80 -3.43
N LYS A 157 8.67 -2.97 -3.67
CA LYS A 157 9.05 -3.44 -5.02
C LYS A 157 7.83 -3.69 -5.88
N SER A 158 6.82 -4.37 -5.34
CA SER A 158 5.54 -4.62 -6.00
C SER A 158 4.81 -3.32 -6.35
N ALA A 159 4.76 -2.35 -5.43
CA ALA A 159 4.18 -1.03 -5.68
C ALA A 159 4.93 -0.27 -6.79
N THR A 160 6.26 -0.36 -6.84
CA THR A 160 7.08 0.24 -7.91
C THR A 160 6.76 -0.39 -9.27
N ARG A 161 6.65 -1.72 -9.34
CA ARG A 161 6.24 -2.44 -10.55
C ARG A 161 4.85 -2.02 -10.99
N LYS A 162 3.89 -1.93 -10.07
CA LYS A 162 2.52 -1.49 -10.36
C LYS A 162 2.49 -0.06 -10.93
N ALA A 163 3.28 0.85 -10.37
CA ALA A 163 3.40 2.21 -10.91
C ALA A 163 3.91 2.21 -12.36
N ALA A 164 4.89 1.37 -12.69
CA ALA A 164 5.41 1.22 -14.04
C ALA A 164 4.35 0.67 -15.02
N GLU A 165 3.60 -0.36 -14.61
CA GLU A 165 2.50 -0.93 -15.37
C GLU A 165 1.41 0.12 -15.67
N LEU A 166 1.01 0.91 -14.67
CA LEU A 166 0.05 2.02 -14.83
C LEU A 166 0.57 3.12 -15.76
N ALA A 167 1.90 3.31 -15.85
CA ALA A 167 2.54 4.20 -16.80
C ALA A 167 2.65 3.59 -18.22
N GLY A 168 2.31 2.31 -18.40
CA GLY A 168 2.44 1.59 -19.66
C GLY A 168 3.89 1.20 -19.99
N LEU A 169 4.71 0.97 -18.96
CA LEU A 169 6.07 0.44 -19.08
C LEU A 169 6.10 -1.04 -18.66
N LYS A 170 6.78 -1.85 -19.45
CA LYS A 170 7.15 -3.22 -19.07
C LYS A 170 8.47 -3.17 -18.30
N VAL A 171 8.45 -3.66 -17.08
CA VAL A 171 9.64 -3.71 -16.23
C VAL A 171 10.51 -4.90 -16.65
N GLN A 172 11.69 -4.62 -17.24
CA GLN A 172 12.68 -5.65 -17.54
C GLN A 172 13.28 -6.18 -16.23
N ARG A 173 13.64 -5.26 -15.33
CA ARG A 173 14.18 -5.57 -14.01
C ARG A 173 13.98 -4.40 -13.03
N LEU A 174 13.73 -4.73 -11.76
CA LEU A 174 13.94 -3.81 -10.65
C LEU A 174 15.38 -3.99 -10.18
N LEU A 175 16.19 -2.95 -10.34
CA LEU A 175 17.63 -2.98 -10.05
C LEU A 175 17.91 -2.21 -8.77
N ALA A 176 18.67 -2.81 -7.85
CA ALA A 176 19.12 -2.08 -6.67
C ALA A 176 19.99 -0.86 -7.05
N GLU A 177 19.70 0.31 -6.47
CA GLU A 177 20.41 1.56 -6.72
C GLU A 177 21.93 1.42 -6.60
N PRO A 178 22.49 0.75 -5.57
CA PRO A 178 23.94 0.55 -5.46
C PRO A 178 24.53 -0.32 -6.57
N THR A 179 23.80 -1.33 -7.03
CA THR A 179 24.23 -2.15 -8.17
C THR A 179 24.26 -1.33 -9.46
N ALA A 180 23.22 -0.50 -9.68
CA ALA A 180 23.21 0.42 -10.81
C ALA A 180 24.40 1.40 -10.76
N ALA A 181 24.69 1.95 -9.60
CA ALA A 181 25.84 2.82 -9.41
C ALA A 181 27.16 2.11 -9.79
N ALA A 182 27.40 0.91 -9.27
CA ALA A 182 28.62 0.15 -9.59
C ALA A 182 28.75 -0.14 -11.11
N ILE A 183 27.65 -0.49 -11.76
CA ILE A 183 27.62 -0.69 -13.22
C ILE A 183 28.05 0.61 -13.95
N SER A 184 27.54 1.77 -13.54
CA SER A 184 27.89 3.05 -14.18
C SER A 184 29.35 3.42 -14.02
N TYR A 185 30.00 3.04 -12.92
CA TYR A 185 31.42 3.25 -12.68
C TYR A 185 32.33 2.27 -13.44
N GLY A 186 31.74 1.44 -14.30
CA GLY A 186 32.48 0.57 -15.20
C GLY A 186 32.80 -0.80 -14.64
N ALA A 187 32.15 -1.20 -13.57
CA ALA A 187 32.30 -2.55 -13.02
C ALA A 187 31.80 -3.64 -14.00
N ASP A 188 30.96 -3.27 -14.97
CA ASP A 188 30.54 -4.10 -16.09
C ASP A 188 31.68 -4.43 -17.08
N LYS A 189 32.79 -3.69 -17.04
CA LYS A 189 33.97 -3.84 -17.92
C LYS A 189 35.13 -4.55 -17.24
N MET A 190 34.94 -5.01 -16.01
CA MET A 190 35.94 -5.78 -15.31
C MET A 190 36.21 -7.11 -16.02
N SER A 191 37.49 -7.55 -16.04
CA SER A 191 37.83 -8.84 -16.57
C SER A 191 37.25 -9.98 -15.73
N ALA A 192 37.03 -11.15 -16.34
CA ALA A 192 36.47 -12.31 -15.64
C ALA A 192 37.31 -12.77 -14.42
N ASP A 193 38.58 -12.41 -14.38
CA ASP A 193 39.51 -12.78 -13.31
C ASP A 193 39.72 -11.64 -12.29
N GLU A 194 38.93 -10.55 -12.37
CA GLU A 194 39.05 -9.40 -11.51
C GLU A 194 37.88 -9.33 -10.52
N ASP A 195 38.18 -9.36 -9.23
CA ASP A 195 37.23 -9.20 -8.16
C ASP A 195 37.41 -7.83 -7.49
N LYS A 196 36.32 -7.11 -7.21
CA LYS A 196 36.33 -5.87 -6.47
C LYS A 196 35.20 -5.80 -5.47
N VAL A 197 35.49 -5.23 -4.32
CA VAL A 197 34.49 -4.93 -3.29
C VAL A 197 34.26 -3.43 -3.24
N PHE A 198 33.04 -3.03 -3.52
CA PHE A 198 32.63 -1.64 -3.47
C PHE A 198 31.78 -1.38 -2.22
N LEU A 199 32.03 -0.25 -1.56
CA LEU A 199 31.09 0.36 -0.64
C LEU A 199 30.36 1.48 -1.39
N VAL A 200 29.10 1.33 -1.68
CA VAL A 200 28.28 2.38 -2.30
C VAL A 200 27.75 3.28 -1.20
N TYR A 201 28.07 4.57 -1.29
CA TYR A 201 27.65 5.64 -0.41
C TYR A 201 26.68 6.53 -1.17
N ASP A 202 25.38 6.25 -1.06
CA ASP A 202 24.32 7.01 -1.71
C ASP A 202 23.72 8.02 -0.75
N PHE A 203 24.14 9.27 -0.88
CA PHE A 203 23.62 10.38 -0.10
C PHE A 203 22.64 11.18 -0.96
N GLY A 204 21.40 10.76 -0.93
CA GLY A 204 20.30 11.32 -1.72
C GLY A 204 19.70 12.61 -1.15
N GLY A 205 18.54 13.00 -1.68
CA GLY A 205 17.79 14.15 -1.18
C GLY A 205 17.03 13.86 0.10
N GLY A 206 16.51 12.65 0.25
CA GLY A 206 15.67 12.29 1.40
C GLY A 206 16.14 11.08 2.19
N THR A 207 17.09 10.30 1.67
CA THR A 207 17.60 9.07 2.27
C THR A 207 19.12 9.01 2.17
N PHE A 208 19.69 8.24 3.05
CA PHE A 208 21.09 7.85 3.02
C PHE A 208 21.16 6.33 2.98
N ASP A 209 21.77 5.78 1.94
CA ASP A 209 21.83 4.36 1.67
C ASP A 209 23.28 3.89 1.55
N LEU A 210 23.58 2.75 2.18
CA LEU A 210 24.86 2.08 2.13
C LEU A 210 24.69 0.66 1.62
N SER A 211 25.60 0.21 0.75
CA SER A 211 25.66 -1.19 0.33
C SER A 211 27.09 -1.64 0.10
N ILE A 212 27.42 -2.85 0.56
CA ILE A 212 28.65 -3.55 0.21
C ILE A 212 28.32 -4.46 -0.97
N LEU A 213 29.00 -4.24 -2.09
CA LEU A 213 28.79 -4.95 -3.34
C LEU A 213 30.10 -5.63 -3.80
N VAL A 214 30.02 -6.92 -4.04
CA VAL A 214 31.11 -7.68 -4.66
C VAL A 214 30.82 -7.78 -6.15
N ALA A 215 31.76 -7.30 -6.98
CA ALA A 215 31.70 -7.46 -8.43
C ALA A 215 32.80 -8.38 -8.89
N SER A 216 32.44 -9.42 -9.65
CA SER A 216 33.33 -10.45 -10.17
C SER A 216 32.87 -10.90 -11.56
N GLY A 217 33.73 -10.68 -12.59
CA GLY A 217 33.47 -11.17 -13.93
C GLY A 217 32.11 -10.80 -14.53
N GLY A 218 31.60 -9.59 -14.27
CA GLY A 218 30.26 -9.14 -14.71
C GLY A 218 29.10 -9.57 -13.79
N ASN A 219 29.38 -10.34 -12.74
CA ASN A 219 28.42 -10.68 -11.69
C ASN A 219 28.49 -9.67 -10.55
N PHE A 220 27.33 -9.30 -10.02
CA PHE A 220 27.19 -8.36 -8.89
C PHE A 220 26.46 -9.07 -7.76
N ILE A 221 27.08 -9.13 -6.58
CA ILE A 221 26.50 -9.74 -5.38
C ILE A 221 26.48 -8.70 -4.27
N GLU A 222 25.30 -8.38 -3.75
CA GLU A 222 25.16 -7.51 -2.60
C GLU A 222 25.40 -8.30 -1.31
N SER A 223 26.41 -7.91 -0.55
CA SER A 223 26.87 -8.60 0.67
C SER A 223 26.41 -7.97 1.96
N GLY A 224 25.87 -6.75 1.90
CA GLY A 224 25.34 -6.07 3.08
C GLY A 224 24.74 -4.72 2.76
N THR A 225 23.75 -4.32 3.55
CA THR A 225 23.06 -3.03 3.41
C THR A 225 22.90 -2.35 4.77
N GLY A 226 22.88 -1.02 4.74
CA GLY A 226 22.65 -0.15 5.88
C GLY A 226 22.17 1.21 5.42
N GLY A 227 21.98 2.12 6.34
CA GLY A 227 21.59 3.49 5.99
C GLY A 227 20.59 4.09 6.96
N ASP A 228 20.08 5.26 6.60
CA ASP A 228 19.07 5.99 7.36
C ASP A 228 18.05 6.62 6.40
N ARG A 229 16.79 6.23 6.54
CA ARG A 229 15.66 6.70 5.70
C ARG A 229 15.28 8.16 5.94
N TRP A 230 15.87 8.78 6.96
CA TRP A 230 15.59 10.16 7.38
C TRP A 230 16.83 11.05 7.33
N LEU A 231 17.91 10.59 6.75
CA LEU A 231 19.14 11.35 6.59
C LEU A 231 19.33 11.68 5.10
N GLY A 232 19.23 12.97 4.75
CA GLY A 232 19.34 13.39 3.35
C GLY A 232 19.48 14.90 3.18
N GLY A 233 19.44 15.33 1.92
CA GLY A 233 19.47 16.74 1.56
C GLY A 233 18.32 17.56 2.14
N ASP A 234 17.16 16.93 2.39
CA ASP A 234 15.99 17.58 3.00
C ASP A 234 16.28 17.98 4.46
N ASP A 235 17.08 17.17 5.20
CA ASP A 235 17.49 17.50 6.56
C ASP A 235 18.50 18.64 6.59
N ILE A 236 19.37 18.69 5.58
CA ILE A 236 20.28 19.82 5.36
C ILE A 236 19.49 21.09 5.07
N ASP A 237 18.48 21.02 4.19
CA ASP A 237 17.61 22.16 3.88
C ASP A 237 16.88 22.67 5.12
N ARG A 238 16.42 21.76 6.00
CA ARG A 238 15.81 22.14 7.28
C ARG A 238 16.76 22.90 8.17
N LEU A 239 18.01 22.45 8.31
CA LEU A 239 19.02 23.17 9.11
C LEU A 239 19.28 24.57 8.55
N ILE A 240 19.36 24.72 7.23
CA ILE A 240 19.54 26.05 6.60
C ILE A 240 18.30 26.92 6.87
N THR A 241 17.11 26.36 6.70
CA THR A 241 15.83 27.06 6.96
C THR A 241 15.78 27.60 8.38
N GLU A 242 16.01 26.78 9.39
CA GLU A 242 16.00 27.21 10.79
C GLU A 242 17.06 28.28 11.07
N TYR A 243 18.25 28.13 10.52
CA TYR A 243 19.30 29.13 10.64
C TYR A 243 18.88 30.47 10.02
N VAL A 244 18.33 30.44 8.81
CA VAL A 244 17.90 31.66 8.09
C VAL A 244 16.79 32.39 8.84
N LEU A 245 15.78 31.65 9.31
CA LEU A 245 14.66 32.25 10.06
C LEU A 245 15.15 32.84 11.40
N ALA A 246 16.04 32.16 12.10
CA ALA A 246 16.62 32.66 13.35
C ALA A 246 17.47 33.92 13.16
N GLU A 247 18.34 33.98 12.13
CA GLU A 247 19.16 35.15 11.84
C GLU A 247 18.31 36.34 11.34
N ALA A 248 17.31 36.07 10.49
CA ALA A 248 16.35 37.08 10.06
C ALA A 248 15.57 37.68 11.25
N GLY A 249 15.14 36.84 12.19
CA GLY A 249 14.48 37.30 13.41
C GLY A 249 15.36 38.24 14.23
N LYS A 250 16.65 37.92 14.39
CA LYS A 250 17.62 38.79 15.07
C LYS A 250 17.81 40.14 14.36
N ALA A 251 17.92 40.12 13.04
CA ALA A 251 18.13 41.29 12.21
C ALA A 251 16.90 42.23 12.26
N ASN A 252 15.71 41.70 12.43
CA ASN A 252 14.44 42.44 12.52
C ASN A 252 14.00 42.71 13.98
N GLY A 253 14.94 42.96 14.87
CA GLY A 253 14.61 43.37 16.25
C GLY A 253 14.25 42.25 17.21
N ASN A 254 14.77 41.03 16.96
CA ASN A 254 14.51 39.76 17.70
C ASN A 254 13.03 39.31 17.61
N ILE A 255 12.44 39.44 16.44
CA ILE A 255 11.09 38.93 16.16
C ILE A 255 11.14 37.41 15.98
N ASP A 256 10.16 36.69 16.51
CA ASP A 256 9.96 35.30 16.20
C ASP A 256 9.24 35.15 14.84
N ILE A 257 10.06 34.83 13.81
CA ILE A 257 9.55 34.67 12.43
C ILE A 257 8.54 33.52 12.32
N HIS A 258 8.67 32.44 13.11
CA HIS A 258 7.70 31.35 13.10
C HIS A 258 6.30 31.81 13.54
N THR A 259 6.22 32.73 14.49
CA THR A 259 4.93 33.32 14.88
C THR A 259 4.29 34.09 13.73
N LEU A 260 5.08 34.86 12.96
CA LEU A 260 4.54 35.57 11.79
C LEU A 260 4.07 34.58 10.70
N ILE A 261 4.84 33.53 10.42
CA ILE A 261 4.48 32.49 9.45
C ILE A 261 3.14 31.84 9.83
N ASN A 262 2.92 31.52 11.10
CA ASN A 262 1.70 30.88 11.60
C ASN A 262 0.44 31.75 11.47
N HIS A 263 0.60 33.07 11.33
CA HIS A 263 -0.50 34.00 11.11
C HIS A 263 -0.80 34.27 9.62
N LEU A 264 -0.01 33.72 8.70
CA LEU A 264 -0.23 33.86 7.26
C LEU A 264 -1.51 33.14 6.83
N ALA A 265 -2.32 33.79 6.00
CA ALA A 265 -3.39 33.09 5.28
C ALA A 265 -2.78 32.08 4.27
N ASP A 266 -3.48 30.95 4.05
CA ASP A 266 -3.00 29.82 3.24
C ASP A 266 -2.26 30.22 1.96
N ARG A 267 -2.81 31.17 1.19
CA ARG A 267 -2.19 31.60 -0.07
C ARG A 267 -0.85 32.32 0.13
N LYS A 268 -0.73 33.15 1.17
CA LYS A 268 0.53 33.84 1.52
C LYS A 268 1.51 32.83 2.09
N LEU A 269 1.05 31.91 2.93
CA LEU A 269 1.85 30.82 3.50
C LEU A 269 2.48 29.96 2.40
N TYR A 270 1.69 29.46 1.44
CA TYR A 270 2.24 28.64 0.35
C TYR A 270 3.19 29.41 -0.57
N ALA A 271 2.95 30.71 -0.75
CA ALA A 271 3.89 31.56 -1.50
C ALA A 271 5.23 31.65 -0.79
N PHE A 272 5.22 31.96 0.50
CA PHE A 272 6.41 32.04 1.35
C PHE A 272 7.17 30.73 1.42
N GLN A 273 6.47 29.63 1.73
CA GLN A 273 7.09 28.30 1.82
C GLN A 273 7.73 27.88 0.51
N GLY A 274 7.07 28.11 -0.61
CA GLY A 274 7.62 27.74 -1.94
C GLY A 274 8.88 28.53 -2.28
N GLU A 275 8.91 29.83 -1.99
CA GLU A 275 10.07 30.67 -2.25
C GLU A 275 11.22 30.35 -1.30
N LEU A 276 10.95 30.20 0.00
CA LEU A 276 11.94 29.82 1.00
C LEU A 276 12.61 28.46 0.64
N LYS A 277 11.81 27.45 0.27
CA LYS A 277 12.34 26.16 -0.19
C LYS A 277 13.27 26.28 -1.39
N ASN A 278 12.88 27.06 -2.40
CA ASN A 278 13.68 27.25 -3.60
C ASN A 278 14.99 27.99 -3.29
N GLU A 279 14.94 29.04 -2.47
CA GLU A 279 16.12 29.81 -2.08
C GLU A 279 17.09 28.99 -1.22
N VAL A 280 16.57 28.24 -0.23
CA VAL A 280 17.37 27.35 0.62
C VAL A 280 18.06 26.27 -0.17
N GLU A 281 17.33 25.57 -1.05
CA GLU A 281 17.90 24.52 -1.90
C GLU A 281 18.94 25.08 -2.88
N SER A 282 18.67 26.26 -3.46
CA SER A 282 19.61 26.95 -4.35
C SER A 282 20.88 27.33 -3.61
N ALA A 283 20.75 27.86 -2.40
CA ALA A 283 21.88 28.22 -1.54
C ALA A 283 22.73 26.98 -1.15
N LYS A 284 22.08 25.88 -0.75
CA LYS A 284 22.76 24.60 -0.48
C LYS A 284 23.62 24.16 -1.67
N LYS A 285 23.05 24.18 -2.87
CA LYS A 285 23.77 23.78 -4.09
C LYS A 285 24.90 24.74 -4.41
N ALA A 286 24.70 26.04 -4.32
CA ALA A 286 25.70 27.06 -4.61
C ALA A 286 26.86 27.02 -3.63
N LEU A 287 26.64 26.71 -2.35
CA LEU A 287 27.68 26.56 -1.34
C LEU A 287 28.63 25.37 -1.60
N SER A 288 28.34 24.47 -2.53
CA SER A 288 29.32 23.47 -2.99
C SER A 288 30.45 24.07 -3.81
N SER A 289 30.28 25.27 -4.39
CA SER A 289 31.29 25.97 -5.20
C SER A 289 31.58 27.37 -4.74
N ALA A 290 30.62 28.10 -4.12
CA ALA A 290 30.79 29.46 -3.62
C ALA A 290 31.19 29.50 -2.12
N GLU A 291 31.93 30.53 -1.71
CA GLU A 291 32.31 30.72 -0.30
C GLU A 291 31.17 31.30 0.57
N SER A 292 30.23 31.97 -0.04
CA SER A 292 29.03 32.50 0.64
C SER A 292 27.87 32.70 -0.36
N VAL A 293 26.64 32.68 0.16
CA VAL A 293 25.43 32.94 -0.60
C VAL A 293 24.47 33.76 0.28
N THR A 294 23.79 34.72 -0.30
CA THR A 294 22.71 35.46 0.39
C THR A 294 21.36 34.88 0.01
N ILE A 295 20.55 34.55 1.01
CA ILE A 295 19.18 34.07 0.88
C ILE A 295 18.26 35.26 1.17
N SER A 296 17.40 35.61 0.22
CA SER A 296 16.57 36.81 0.29
C SER A 296 15.13 36.51 -0.02
N LEU A 297 14.21 36.91 0.88
CA LEU A 297 12.76 36.88 0.66
C LEU A 297 12.17 38.22 1.10
N PHE A 298 11.44 38.86 0.22
CA PHE A 298 10.85 40.19 0.42
C PHE A 298 9.33 40.16 0.27
N ASP A 299 8.62 41.06 0.91
CA ASP A 299 7.18 41.27 0.78
C ASP A 299 6.29 40.06 1.20
N HIS A 300 6.79 39.17 2.06
CA HIS A 300 6.03 38.01 2.53
C HIS A 300 5.49 38.15 3.93
N LEU A 301 6.24 38.81 4.82
CA LEU A 301 5.95 38.87 6.25
C LEU A 301 5.76 40.31 6.70
N GLU A 302 4.85 40.50 7.63
CA GLU A 302 4.52 41.80 8.25
C GLU A 302 4.36 41.58 9.77
N THR A 303 4.78 42.55 10.56
CA THR A 303 4.46 42.59 12.00
C THR A 303 2.97 42.83 12.24
N GLU A 304 2.49 42.69 13.47
CA GLU A 304 1.12 43.04 13.85
C GLU A 304 0.76 44.50 13.55
N ASP A 305 1.77 45.39 13.60
CA ASP A 305 1.61 46.83 13.28
C ASP A 305 1.69 47.12 11.77
N GLY A 306 1.88 46.10 10.93
CA GLY A 306 1.94 46.20 9.47
C GLY A 306 3.31 46.62 8.92
N GLU A 307 4.37 46.60 9.72
CA GLU A 307 5.73 46.86 9.24
C GLU A 307 6.28 45.61 8.51
N PRO A 308 6.90 45.80 7.31
CA PRO A 308 7.46 44.66 6.55
C PRO A 308 8.62 44.04 7.30
N VAL A 309 8.69 42.70 7.21
CA VAL A 309 9.78 41.89 7.76
C VAL A 309 10.46 41.14 6.61
N ASP A 310 11.60 41.65 6.20
CA ASP A 310 12.40 41.08 5.14
C ASP A 310 13.39 40.02 5.67
N ILE A 311 13.58 38.97 4.91
CA ILE A 311 14.61 37.97 5.17
C ILE A 311 15.76 38.25 4.19
N GLU A 312 16.90 38.67 4.73
CA GLU A 312 18.14 38.79 3.97
C GLU A 312 19.29 38.27 4.83
N VAL A 313 19.73 37.03 4.58
CA VAL A 313 20.70 36.32 5.39
C VAL A 313 21.81 35.79 4.53
N THR A 314 23.05 36.18 4.85
CA THR A 314 24.27 35.65 4.21
C THR A 314 24.77 34.42 4.96
N LEU A 315 24.75 33.27 4.28
CA LEU A 315 25.29 32.00 4.78
C LEU A 315 26.67 31.74 4.15
N THR A 316 27.72 31.64 4.99
CA THR A 316 29.07 31.25 4.52
C THR A 316 29.20 29.75 4.46
N ARG A 317 30.05 29.23 3.53
CA ARG A 317 30.39 27.80 3.45
C ARG A 317 30.86 27.25 4.79
N LYS A 318 31.75 27.98 5.47
CA LYS A 318 32.24 27.57 6.79
C LYS A 318 31.12 27.34 7.79
N LYS A 319 30.15 28.27 7.85
CA LYS A 319 29.01 28.14 8.75
C LYS A 319 28.09 26.99 8.34
N PHE A 320 27.84 26.83 7.05
CA PHE A 320 27.12 25.73 6.48
C PHE A 320 27.75 24.38 6.85
N GLU A 321 29.04 24.21 6.64
CA GLU A 321 29.76 22.98 6.98
C GLU A 321 29.78 22.69 8.49
N GLU A 322 29.86 23.72 9.34
CA GLU A 322 29.72 23.57 10.80
C GLU A 322 28.35 23.00 11.15
N MET A 323 27.27 23.48 10.51
CA MET A 323 25.88 23.07 10.78
C MET A 323 25.64 21.62 10.34
N ILE A 324 26.11 21.21 9.18
CA ILE A 324 25.83 19.90 8.60
C ILE A 324 26.79 18.80 9.06
N ARG A 325 27.95 19.17 9.67
CA ARG A 325 28.96 18.20 10.13
C ARG A 325 28.41 17.06 10.97
N PRO A 326 27.47 17.28 11.92
CA PRO A 326 26.87 16.18 12.68
C PRO A 326 26.09 15.17 11.82
N LEU A 327 25.40 15.64 10.76
CA LEU A 327 24.70 14.76 9.83
C LEU A 327 25.68 13.89 9.02
N ILE A 328 26.77 14.51 8.55
CA ILE A 328 27.79 13.77 7.82
C ILE A 328 28.51 12.79 8.74
N GLN A 329 28.81 13.18 10.01
CA GLN A 329 29.38 12.24 10.98
C GLN A 329 28.46 11.04 11.19
N ARG A 330 27.15 11.25 11.31
CA ARG A 330 26.17 10.13 11.42
C ARG A 330 26.24 9.19 10.22
N SER A 331 26.44 9.71 9.00
CA SER A 331 26.61 8.87 7.81
C SER A 331 27.90 8.03 7.85
N LEU A 332 28.97 8.55 8.44
CA LEU A 332 30.19 7.80 8.64
C LEU A 332 30.08 6.75 9.74
N ASP A 333 29.32 7.04 10.79
CA ASP A 333 29.03 6.08 11.86
C ASP A 333 28.24 4.89 11.32
N LEU A 334 27.28 5.14 10.40
CA LEU A 334 26.53 4.10 9.72
C LEU A 334 27.40 3.20 8.82
N ILE A 335 28.48 3.72 8.25
CA ILE A 335 29.47 2.89 7.55
C ILE A 335 30.13 1.92 8.53
N ASP A 336 30.58 2.42 9.69
CA ASP A 336 31.21 1.56 10.69
C ASP A 336 30.25 0.50 11.22
N GLU A 337 28.98 0.87 11.49
CA GLU A 337 27.90 -0.05 11.90
C GLU A 337 27.69 -1.15 10.83
N LEU A 338 27.71 -0.80 9.54
CA LEU A 338 27.55 -1.76 8.44
C LEU A 338 28.76 -2.70 8.34
N LEU A 339 29.98 -2.18 8.42
CA LEU A 339 31.21 -2.97 8.37
C LEU A 339 31.28 -3.95 9.54
N GLU A 340 30.90 -3.52 10.75
CA GLU A 340 30.83 -4.37 11.93
C GLU A 340 29.78 -5.49 11.77
N LYS A 341 28.57 -5.11 11.37
CA LYS A 341 27.45 -6.03 11.15
C LYS A 341 27.77 -7.13 10.13
N THR A 342 28.46 -6.77 9.07
CA THR A 342 28.81 -7.70 7.98
C THR A 342 30.13 -8.39 8.17
N SER A 343 30.89 -8.01 9.21
CA SER A 343 32.27 -8.50 9.46
C SER A 343 33.24 -8.23 8.29
N TYR A 344 32.97 -7.22 7.47
CA TYR A 344 33.87 -6.75 6.42
C TYR A 344 34.88 -5.76 7.01
N PRO A 345 36.17 -6.03 6.95
CA PRO A 345 37.16 -5.02 7.31
C PRO A 345 37.26 -3.94 6.22
N ILE A 346 37.49 -2.70 6.62
CA ILE A 346 37.59 -1.59 5.65
C ILE A 346 38.72 -1.81 4.61
N ASP A 347 39.74 -2.56 4.95
CA ASP A 347 40.83 -2.91 4.03
C ASP A 347 40.40 -3.83 2.89
N ALA A 348 39.29 -4.60 3.09
CA ALA A 348 38.72 -5.41 2.04
C ALA A 348 37.84 -4.59 1.07
N ILE A 349 37.49 -3.36 1.40
CA ILE A 349 36.81 -2.45 0.50
C ILE A 349 37.83 -1.80 -0.45
N ASP A 350 37.70 -2.09 -1.75
CA ASP A 350 38.58 -1.50 -2.76
C ASP A 350 38.24 -0.04 -3.01
N ASN A 351 36.96 0.28 -3.16
CA ASN A 351 36.53 1.63 -3.44
C ASN A 351 35.23 1.99 -2.73
N ILE A 352 35.07 3.26 -2.35
CA ILE A 352 33.86 3.90 -1.87
C ILE A 352 33.29 4.73 -3.03
N LEU A 353 32.14 4.31 -3.57
CA LEU A 353 31.47 4.98 -4.68
C LEU A 353 30.52 6.05 -4.15
N LEU A 354 30.77 7.31 -4.48
CA LEU A 354 29.90 8.42 -4.10
C LEU A 354 28.76 8.59 -5.10
N VAL A 355 27.52 8.49 -4.63
CA VAL A 355 26.29 8.58 -5.41
C VAL A 355 25.32 9.54 -4.72
N GLY A 356 24.33 10.02 -5.44
CA GLY A 356 23.34 10.96 -4.92
C GLY A 356 23.79 12.41 -4.92
N GLY A 357 22.81 13.33 -4.89
CA GLY A 357 23.08 14.77 -5.01
C GLY A 357 23.77 15.38 -3.79
N SER A 358 23.50 14.87 -2.58
CA SER A 358 24.11 15.38 -1.35
C SER A 358 25.57 14.96 -1.19
N SER A 359 26.02 13.92 -1.90
CA SER A 359 27.44 13.53 -1.96
C SER A 359 28.33 14.53 -2.71
N CYS A 360 27.72 15.49 -3.45
CA CYS A 360 28.41 16.60 -4.09
C CYS A 360 28.93 17.65 -3.09
N ILE A 361 28.48 17.63 -1.85
CA ILE A 361 28.92 18.58 -0.80
C ILE A 361 30.39 18.31 -0.46
N PRO A 362 31.31 19.29 -0.58
CA PRO A 362 32.75 19.08 -0.41
C PRO A 362 33.12 18.44 0.92
N LEU A 363 32.42 18.79 2.00
CA LEU A 363 32.68 18.26 3.34
C LEU A 363 32.44 16.72 3.40
N VAL A 364 31.50 16.16 2.63
CA VAL A 364 31.28 14.72 2.56
C VAL A 364 32.55 14.01 2.09
N ARG A 365 33.04 14.42 0.93
CA ARG A 365 34.28 13.84 0.36
C ARG A 365 35.47 14.01 1.28
N GLN A 366 35.63 15.21 1.89
CA GLN A 366 36.70 15.50 2.81
C GLN A 366 36.67 14.55 4.01
N MET A 367 35.55 14.43 4.70
CA MET A 367 35.44 13.59 5.91
C MET A 367 35.63 12.10 5.60
N LEU A 368 35.12 11.61 4.46
CA LEU A 368 35.36 10.24 4.00
C LEU A 368 36.86 10.01 3.71
N ALA A 369 37.52 10.93 3.00
CA ALA A 369 38.91 10.82 2.68
C ALA A 369 39.80 10.88 3.93
N GLU A 370 39.49 11.74 4.89
CA GLU A 370 40.20 11.83 6.18
C GLU A 370 40.11 10.52 6.97
N LYS A 371 38.97 9.83 6.92
CA LYS A 371 38.72 8.61 7.71
C LYS A 371 39.19 7.32 7.02
N TYR A 372 38.94 7.19 5.71
CA TYR A 372 39.14 5.92 4.98
C TYR A 372 40.27 5.97 3.92
N GLY A 373 40.81 7.13 3.64
CA GLY A 373 41.84 7.34 2.60
C GLY A 373 41.29 7.90 1.30
N GLN A 374 42.01 8.87 0.71
CA GLN A 374 41.59 9.54 -0.53
C GLN A 374 41.59 8.60 -1.74
N ASP A 375 42.46 7.63 -1.74
CA ASP A 375 42.64 6.62 -2.79
C ASP A 375 41.44 5.65 -2.94
N LYS A 376 40.70 5.47 -1.86
CA LYS A 376 39.46 4.65 -1.89
C LYS A 376 38.25 5.40 -2.44
N ILE A 377 38.26 6.73 -2.50
CA ILE A 377 37.09 7.53 -2.85
C ILE A 377 36.96 7.68 -4.37
N LEU A 378 35.91 7.10 -4.94
CA LEU A 378 35.51 7.29 -6.33
C LEU A 378 34.24 8.14 -6.44
N SER A 379 34.30 9.17 -7.29
CA SER A 379 33.15 10.01 -7.58
C SER A 379 33.13 10.37 -9.07
N SER A 380 31.97 10.31 -9.71
CA SER A 380 31.79 10.87 -11.06
C SER A 380 31.65 12.40 -11.00
N GLU A 381 31.72 13.06 -12.16
CA GLU A 381 31.42 14.50 -12.25
C GLU A 381 29.94 14.82 -11.87
N LYS A 382 29.06 13.87 -12.11
CA LYS A 382 27.63 14.02 -11.85
C LYS A 382 27.09 12.80 -11.08
N PRO A 383 27.40 12.64 -9.80
CA PRO A 383 27.02 11.46 -9.01
C PRO A 383 25.51 11.19 -9.01
N MET A 384 24.68 12.21 -9.19
CA MET A 384 23.22 12.12 -9.23
C MET A 384 22.68 11.45 -10.51
N LEU A 385 23.51 11.20 -11.53
CA LEU A 385 23.09 10.56 -12.78
C LEU A 385 23.53 9.10 -12.87
N ALA A 386 24.49 8.70 -12.06
CA ALA A 386 25.15 7.39 -12.11
C ALA A 386 24.17 6.21 -12.05
N ILE A 387 23.15 6.31 -11.19
CA ILE A 387 22.14 5.26 -11.02
C ILE A 387 21.35 5.02 -12.30
N ALA A 388 20.87 6.08 -12.95
CA ALA A 388 20.14 5.97 -14.22
C ALA A 388 21.03 5.48 -15.37
N GLU A 389 22.29 5.90 -15.40
CA GLU A 389 23.27 5.44 -16.36
C GLU A 389 23.52 3.93 -16.25
N GLY A 390 23.74 3.41 -15.03
CA GLY A 390 23.89 1.98 -14.80
C GLY A 390 22.64 1.18 -15.13
N ALA A 391 21.46 1.70 -14.81
CA ALA A 391 20.19 1.09 -15.21
C ALA A 391 20.04 1.03 -16.73
N ALA A 392 20.48 2.05 -17.47
CA ALA A 392 20.44 2.06 -18.92
C ALA A 392 21.44 1.08 -19.55
N ILE A 393 22.62 0.91 -18.94
CA ILE A 393 23.61 -0.08 -19.36
C ILE A 393 23.01 -1.48 -19.26
N LEU A 394 22.40 -1.82 -18.10
CA LEU A 394 21.73 -3.12 -17.91
C LEU A 394 20.55 -3.28 -18.85
N SER A 395 19.71 -2.27 -18.97
CA SER A 395 18.52 -2.29 -19.87
C SER A 395 18.91 -2.59 -21.32
N HIS A 396 20.01 -2.01 -21.78
CA HIS A 396 20.54 -2.25 -23.12
C HIS A 396 21.05 -3.69 -23.30
N SER A 397 21.75 -4.23 -22.29
CA SER A 397 22.28 -5.61 -22.33
C SER A 397 21.18 -6.67 -22.31
N MET A 398 20.05 -6.39 -21.63
CA MET A 398 18.90 -7.30 -21.57
C MET A 398 18.10 -7.31 -22.89
N GLY A 399 18.03 -6.18 -23.60
CA GLY A 399 17.22 -6.05 -24.82
C GLY A 399 15.71 -6.10 -24.55
N THR A 400 14.93 -6.40 -25.59
CA THR A 400 13.45 -6.50 -25.50
C THR A 400 12.94 -7.94 -25.54
N GLU A 401 13.75 -8.86 -26.02
CA GLU A 401 13.41 -10.27 -26.22
C GLU A 401 14.58 -11.17 -25.77
N SER A 402 14.24 -12.30 -25.19
CA SER A 402 15.18 -13.35 -24.80
C SER A 402 14.67 -14.72 -25.28
N GLU A 403 15.55 -15.68 -25.48
CA GLU A 403 15.15 -17.05 -25.81
C GLU A 403 14.77 -17.81 -24.53
N CYS A 404 13.67 -18.56 -24.61
CA CYS A 404 13.31 -19.48 -23.53
C CYS A 404 14.40 -20.56 -23.37
N PRO A 405 15.01 -20.74 -22.19
CA PRO A 405 16.08 -21.69 -21.98
C PRO A 405 15.65 -23.15 -22.16
N HIS A 406 14.34 -23.44 -22.16
CA HIS A 406 13.81 -24.80 -22.29
C HIS A 406 13.33 -25.15 -23.69
N CYS A 407 12.76 -24.20 -24.44
CA CYS A 407 12.18 -24.48 -25.76
C CYS A 407 12.74 -23.62 -26.91
N GLY A 408 13.66 -22.69 -26.63
CA GLY A 408 14.29 -21.81 -27.62
C GLY A 408 13.35 -20.81 -28.29
N LYS A 409 12.13 -20.61 -27.78
CA LYS A 409 11.20 -19.61 -28.34
C LYS A 409 11.55 -18.24 -27.82
N LEU A 410 11.54 -17.24 -28.71
CA LEU A 410 11.68 -15.83 -28.36
C LEU A 410 10.51 -15.37 -27.48
N LEU A 411 10.82 -14.76 -26.37
CA LEU A 411 9.90 -14.25 -25.36
C LEU A 411 10.24 -12.78 -25.06
N PRO A 412 9.27 -11.95 -24.74
CA PRO A 412 9.55 -10.64 -24.15
C PRO A 412 10.41 -10.78 -22.89
N VAL A 413 11.44 -9.95 -22.73
CA VAL A 413 12.23 -9.89 -21.50
C VAL A 413 11.32 -9.57 -20.30
N GLY A 414 11.54 -10.27 -19.19
CA GLY A 414 10.66 -10.21 -18.01
C GLY A 414 9.48 -11.16 -18.05
N THR A 415 9.42 -12.07 -19.04
CA THR A 415 8.45 -13.19 -19.06
C THR A 415 8.82 -14.19 -17.98
N GLU A 416 7.96 -14.42 -17.02
CA GLU A 416 8.20 -15.31 -15.87
C GLU A 416 7.94 -16.80 -16.22
N GLU A 417 6.94 -17.09 -17.03
CA GLU A 417 6.60 -18.44 -17.51
C GLU A 417 6.48 -18.42 -19.03
N CYS A 418 7.13 -19.35 -19.68
CA CYS A 418 7.05 -19.48 -21.13
C CYS A 418 5.63 -19.90 -21.56
N PRO A 419 4.92 -19.12 -22.37
CA PRO A 419 3.57 -19.48 -22.81
C PRO A 419 3.52 -20.68 -23.74
N TYR A 420 4.67 -21.17 -24.22
CA TYR A 420 4.76 -22.30 -25.16
C TYR A 420 5.08 -23.62 -24.48
N CYS A 421 5.96 -23.63 -23.50
CA CYS A 421 6.37 -24.88 -22.82
C CYS A 421 6.02 -24.90 -21.33
N HIS A 422 5.42 -23.82 -20.81
CA HIS A 422 5.04 -23.67 -19.42
C HIS A 422 6.18 -23.85 -18.40
N SER A 423 7.42 -23.76 -18.89
CA SER A 423 8.60 -23.75 -18.04
C SER A 423 8.88 -22.34 -17.56
N LEU A 424 9.40 -22.23 -16.36
CA LEU A 424 9.85 -20.97 -15.81
C LEU A 424 11.02 -20.43 -16.64
N VAL A 425 10.95 -19.17 -16.98
CA VAL A 425 12.02 -18.47 -17.69
C VAL A 425 12.95 -17.88 -16.64
N THR A 426 14.17 -18.40 -16.58
CA THR A 426 15.24 -17.83 -15.75
C THR A 426 16.16 -17.05 -16.67
N ASP A 427 16.43 -15.79 -16.34
CA ASP A 427 17.44 -14.97 -17.02
C ASP A 427 18.86 -15.47 -16.63
N VAL A 428 19.18 -16.72 -16.98
CA VAL A 428 20.50 -17.26 -16.78
C VAL A 428 21.33 -16.89 -18.00
N VAL A 429 22.28 -15.99 -17.79
CA VAL A 429 23.29 -15.63 -18.81
C VAL A 429 24.33 -16.77 -18.84
N SER A 430 24.66 -17.25 -20.02
CA SER A 430 25.69 -18.30 -20.15
C SER A 430 27.08 -17.76 -19.78
N GLU A 431 27.96 -18.62 -19.29
CA GLU A 431 29.35 -18.23 -19.00
C GLU A 431 30.08 -17.69 -20.23
N GLU A 432 29.71 -18.12 -21.44
CA GLU A 432 30.29 -17.65 -22.68
C GLU A 432 29.87 -16.22 -23.00
N GLU A 433 28.60 -15.88 -22.77
CA GLU A 433 28.08 -14.50 -22.95
C GLU A 433 28.66 -13.54 -21.92
N LEU A 434 28.86 -14.00 -20.67
CA LEU A 434 29.52 -13.21 -19.62
C LEU A 434 31.00 -12.96 -19.98
N LYS A 435 31.71 -14.00 -20.40
CA LYS A 435 33.13 -13.89 -20.80
C LYS A 435 33.34 -13.02 -22.05
N ALA A 436 32.34 -12.97 -22.94
CA ALA A 436 32.36 -12.08 -24.10
C ALA A 436 32.10 -10.62 -23.74
N GLY A 437 31.65 -10.33 -22.51
CA GLY A 437 31.26 -8.97 -22.08
C GLY A 437 30.00 -8.45 -22.78
N GLU A 438 29.24 -9.34 -23.41
CA GLU A 438 28.04 -8.97 -24.17
C GLU A 438 26.81 -8.81 -23.27
N LYS A 439 26.80 -9.53 -22.12
CA LYS A 439 25.72 -9.48 -21.15
C LYS A 439 26.23 -9.28 -19.73
N ILE A 440 25.41 -8.65 -18.91
CA ILE A 440 25.65 -8.40 -17.48
C ILE A 440 24.70 -9.30 -16.69
N GLN A 441 25.23 -10.05 -15.74
CA GLN A 441 24.42 -10.83 -14.81
C GLN A 441 24.42 -10.11 -13.45
N VAL A 442 23.23 -9.90 -12.92
CA VAL A 442 23.04 -9.39 -11.56
C VAL A 442 22.40 -10.51 -10.74
N SER A 443 23.18 -11.07 -9.83
CA SER A 443 22.70 -12.05 -8.85
C SER A 443 22.45 -11.35 -7.53
N ILE A 444 21.27 -11.50 -6.98
CA ILE A 444 20.90 -10.96 -5.67
C ILE A 444 20.59 -12.10 -4.71
N THR A 445 20.75 -11.84 -3.42
CA THR A 445 20.34 -12.75 -2.36
C THR A 445 19.12 -12.19 -1.63
N THR A 446 18.33 -13.10 -1.05
CA THR A 446 17.20 -12.71 -0.20
C THR A 446 17.70 -11.94 1.03
N LYS A 447 17.01 -10.88 1.38
CA LYS A 447 17.33 -10.03 2.56
C LYS A 447 16.45 -10.37 3.75
N HIS A 448 15.37 -11.07 3.51
CA HIS A 448 14.34 -11.40 4.47
C HIS A 448 14.05 -12.90 4.44
N LYS A 449 13.60 -13.41 5.58
CA LYS A 449 12.99 -14.73 5.66
C LYS A 449 11.54 -14.63 5.26
N TYR A 450 11.08 -15.56 4.43
CA TYR A 450 9.71 -15.60 3.96
C TYR A 450 8.96 -16.75 4.62
N PHE A 451 7.71 -16.49 5.00
CA PHE A 451 6.87 -17.43 5.73
C PHE A 451 5.48 -17.51 5.13
N ILE A 452 4.84 -18.65 5.29
CA ILE A 452 3.40 -18.84 5.08
C ILE A 452 2.70 -19.04 6.42
N GLU A 453 1.55 -18.39 6.60
CA GLU A 453 0.68 -18.67 7.74
C GLU A 453 0.04 -20.05 7.57
N THR A 454 0.13 -20.85 8.62
CA THR A 454 -0.45 -22.19 8.71
C THR A 454 -1.22 -22.33 10.00
N ARG A 455 -2.13 -23.30 10.07
CA ARG A 455 -2.84 -23.64 11.30
C ARG A 455 -2.49 -25.06 11.71
N ASP A 456 -2.34 -25.27 13.01
CA ASP A 456 -2.15 -26.59 13.58
C ASP A 456 -3.51 -27.29 13.79
N ASP A 457 -3.48 -28.56 14.23
CA ASP A 457 -4.68 -29.37 14.49
C ASP A 457 -5.58 -28.77 15.63
N ALA A 458 -5.05 -27.85 16.42
CA ALA A 458 -5.77 -27.13 17.46
C ALA A 458 -6.24 -25.74 17.00
N ASP A 459 -6.13 -25.44 15.69
CA ASP A 459 -6.48 -24.17 15.03
C ASP A 459 -5.63 -22.96 15.48
N ASN A 460 -4.45 -23.19 16.07
CA ASN A 460 -3.53 -22.11 16.39
C ASN A 460 -2.77 -21.66 15.15
N VAL A 461 -2.59 -20.35 15.01
CA VAL A 461 -1.79 -19.77 13.94
C VAL A 461 -0.32 -20.05 14.18
N SER A 462 0.35 -20.58 13.16
CA SER A 462 1.79 -20.78 13.11
C SER A 462 2.38 -20.27 11.80
N TYR A 463 3.71 -20.12 11.72
CA TYR A 463 4.39 -19.62 10.54
C TYR A 463 5.43 -20.62 10.06
N SER A 464 5.19 -21.20 8.89
CA SER A 464 6.15 -22.10 8.25
C SER A 464 7.10 -21.31 7.38
N MET A 465 8.40 -21.40 7.65
CA MET A 465 9.44 -20.76 6.82
C MET A 465 9.45 -21.38 5.43
N ILE A 466 9.47 -20.53 4.39
CA ILE A 466 9.49 -20.93 2.98
C ILE A 466 10.91 -20.78 2.43
N ILE A 467 11.46 -19.56 2.52
CA ILE A 467 12.78 -19.17 1.99
C ILE A 467 13.55 -18.47 3.10
N ASP A 468 14.81 -18.80 3.29
CA ASP A 468 15.68 -18.18 4.30
C ASP A 468 16.33 -16.90 3.76
N GLU A 469 16.97 -16.14 4.62
CA GLU A 469 17.80 -15.02 4.23
C GLU A 469 19.10 -15.51 3.56
N ASN A 470 19.68 -14.68 2.69
CA ASN A 470 20.92 -14.94 1.95
C ASN A 470 20.83 -16.08 0.90
N GLU A 471 19.64 -16.52 0.55
CA GLU A 471 19.45 -17.44 -0.57
C GLU A 471 19.59 -16.74 -1.92
N VAL A 472 20.31 -17.35 -2.85
CA VAL A 472 20.52 -16.76 -4.19
C VAL A 472 19.23 -16.79 -4.99
N LEU A 473 18.92 -15.70 -5.68
CA LEU A 473 17.73 -15.56 -6.52
C LEU A 473 18.06 -15.72 -8.02
N PRO A 474 17.15 -16.29 -8.79
CA PRO A 474 15.82 -16.80 -8.40
C PRO A 474 15.89 -18.08 -7.56
N ASN A 475 14.97 -18.22 -6.61
CA ASN A 475 14.87 -19.40 -5.73
C ASN A 475 13.47 -20.02 -5.82
N GLU A 476 13.40 -21.35 -5.79
CA GLU A 476 12.15 -22.10 -5.85
C GLU A 476 12.12 -23.17 -4.77
N VAL A 477 11.06 -23.14 -3.95
CA VAL A 477 10.88 -24.08 -2.84
C VAL A 477 9.53 -24.79 -2.94
N ASN A 478 9.56 -26.11 -2.82
CA ASN A 478 8.37 -26.94 -2.82
C ASN A 478 7.98 -27.35 -1.40
N LYS A 479 6.72 -27.10 -1.01
CA LYS A 479 6.14 -27.47 0.30
C LYS A 479 4.84 -28.24 0.09
N LYS A 480 4.52 -29.11 1.05
CA LYS A 480 3.27 -29.85 1.07
C LYS A 480 2.38 -29.33 2.17
N PHE A 481 1.13 -29.07 1.84
CA PHE A 481 0.07 -28.73 2.77
C PHE A 481 -1.13 -29.63 2.53
N TYR A 482 -2.10 -29.62 3.42
CA TYR A 482 -3.23 -30.53 3.38
C TYR A 482 -4.54 -29.76 3.57
N THR A 483 -5.61 -30.24 2.94
CA THR A 483 -6.95 -29.72 3.19
C THR A 483 -7.35 -29.98 4.65
N ILE A 484 -8.02 -29.00 5.27
CA ILE A 484 -8.40 -29.06 6.69
C ILE A 484 -9.87 -29.43 6.90
N VAL A 485 -10.70 -29.35 5.86
CA VAL A 485 -12.11 -29.73 5.90
C VAL A 485 -12.49 -30.53 4.65
N ASP A 486 -13.54 -31.35 4.76
CA ASP A 486 -14.12 -32.04 3.61
C ASP A 486 -14.74 -31.05 2.62
N ASN A 487 -14.56 -31.32 1.33
CA ASN A 487 -15.06 -30.49 0.24
C ASN A 487 -14.55 -29.02 0.27
N GLN A 488 -13.33 -28.83 0.76
CA GLN A 488 -12.70 -27.51 0.78
C GLN A 488 -12.56 -26.99 -0.65
N LYS A 489 -13.19 -25.84 -0.95
CA LYS A 489 -13.20 -25.21 -2.28
C LYS A 489 -12.21 -24.09 -2.44
N ILE A 490 -11.83 -23.45 -1.36
CA ILE A 490 -10.96 -22.26 -1.34
C ILE A 490 -9.86 -22.47 -0.31
N VAL A 491 -8.65 -22.07 -0.68
CA VAL A 491 -7.50 -21.96 0.22
C VAL A 491 -7.06 -20.50 0.22
N CYS A 492 -7.02 -19.89 1.39
CA CYS A 492 -6.44 -18.57 1.61
C CYS A 492 -4.96 -18.73 1.95
N VAL A 493 -4.11 -18.05 1.23
CA VAL A 493 -2.65 -18.04 1.41
C VAL A 493 -2.23 -16.68 1.89
N LYS A 494 -1.64 -16.60 3.09
CA LYS A 494 -1.09 -15.37 3.64
C LYS A 494 0.41 -15.51 3.77
N LEU A 495 1.15 -14.64 3.11
CA LEU A 495 2.61 -14.63 3.11
C LEU A 495 3.14 -13.50 3.99
N TYR A 496 4.23 -13.78 4.66
CA TYR A 496 4.88 -12.89 5.61
C TYR A 496 6.38 -12.83 5.34
N SER A 497 7.01 -11.72 5.70
CA SER A 497 8.46 -11.62 5.90
C SER A 497 8.79 -11.31 7.36
N ASP A 498 10.03 -11.51 7.74
CA ASP A 498 10.54 -10.97 8.99
C ASP A 498 10.71 -9.45 8.87
N ALA A 499 10.42 -8.76 9.97
CA ALA A 499 10.62 -7.32 10.11
C ALA A 499 11.63 -7.03 11.21
N GLU A 500 12.11 -5.79 11.29
CA GLU A 500 12.99 -5.33 12.36
C GLU A 500 12.38 -5.67 13.74
N GLY A 501 13.18 -6.26 14.62
CA GLY A 501 12.73 -6.67 15.96
C GLY A 501 12.12 -8.07 16.04
N GLY A 502 12.19 -8.88 14.95
CA GLY A 502 11.76 -10.29 14.94
C GLY A 502 10.24 -10.47 14.81
N THR A 503 9.51 -9.40 14.54
CA THR A 503 8.08 -9.47 14.21
C THR A 503 7.90 -9.97 12.77
N LYS A 504 6.69 -10.46 12.45
CA LYS A 504 6.35 -10.87 11.10
C LYS A 504 5.44 -9.84 10.45
N GLU A 505 5.86 -9.33 9.30
CA GLU A 505 5.09 -8.40 8.50
C GLU A 505 4.36 -9.17 7.39
N LYS A 506 3.03 -8.96 7.28
CA LYS A 506 2.25 -9.55 6.20
C LYS A 506 2.60 -8.88 4.87
N LEU A 507 3.05 -9.68 3.90
CA LEU A 507 3.41 -9.21 2.57
C LEU A 507 2.20 -9.13 1.65
N CYS A 508 1.48 -10.23 1.54
CA CYS A 508 0.32 -10.32 0.66
C CYS A 508 -0.63 -11.43 1.10
N THR A 509 -1.83 -11.36 0.54
CA THR A 509 -2.86 -12.39 0.63
C THR A 509 -3.18 -12.89 -0.77
N GLY A 510 -3.37 -14.18 -0.92
CA GLY A 510 -3.79 -14.79 -2.17
C GLY A 510 -4.83 -15.86 -1.94
N PHE A 511 -5.56 -16.21 -3.00
CA PHE A 511 -6.57 -17.24 -2.95
C PHE A 511 -6.34 -18.26 -4.07
N PHE A 512 -6.60 -19.51 -3.74
CA PHE A 512 -6.59 -20.62 -4.66
C PHE A 512 -7.93 -21.33 -4.59
N THR A 513 -8.54 -21.57 -5.74
CA THR A 513 -9.78 -22.34 -5.84
C THR A 513 -9.48 -23.80 -6.18
N ILE A 514 -10.00 -24.70 -5.37
CA ILE A 514 -9.90 -26.15 -5.62
C ILE A 514 -11.06 -26.54 -6.56
N PRO A 515 -10.79 -26.91 -7.81
CA PRO A 515 -11.84 -27.13 -8.80
C PRO A 515 -12.67 -28.42 -8.57
N GLU A 516 -12.24 -29.25 -7.63
CA GLU A 516 -12.85 -30.54 -7.33
C GLU A 516 -13.08 -30.68 -5.82
N SER A 517 -14.10 -31.44 -5.46
CA SER A 517 -14.38 -31.80 -4.07
C SER A 517 -13.29 -32.73 -3.56
N LEU A 518 -12.48 -32.27 -2.61
CA LEU A 518 -11.42 -33.07 -2.02
C LEU A 518 -11.79 -33.45 -0.58
N PRO A 519 -11.49 -34.70 -0.14
CA PRO A 519 -11.56 -35.07 1.26
C PRO A 519 -10.62 -34.23 2.14
N VAL A 520 -10.90 -34.16 3.42
CA VAL A 520 -9.96 -33.67 4.43
C VAL A 520 -8.63 -34.44 4.34
N HIS A 521 -7.52 -33.79 4.63
CA HIS A 521 -6.15 -34.31 4.52
C HIS A 521 -5.69 -34.67 3.08
N SER A 522 -6.32 -34.12 2.04
CA SER A 522 -5.83 -34.24 0.66
C SER A 522 -4.57 -33.40 0.47
N GLU A 523 -3.53 -33.99 -0.15
CA GLU A 523 -2.24 -33.33 -0.37
C GLU A 523 -2.33 -32.25 -1.45
N LEU A 524 -1.87 -31.04 -1.10
CA LEU A 524 -1.67 -29.90 -1.98
C LEU A 524 -0.18 -29.58 -2.04
N GLN A 525 0.41 -29.60 -3.22
CA GLN A 525 1.83 -29.31 -3.46
C GLN A 525 1.96 -27.83 -3.86
N PHE A 526 2.60 -27.06 -3.00
CA PHE A 526 2.86 -25.63 -3.22
C PHE A 526 4.29 -25.45 -3.73
N THR A 527 4.43 -24.74 -4.82
CA THR A 527 5.71 -24.26 -5.33
C THR A 527 5.75 -22.75 -5.09
N PHE A 528 6.62 -22.32 -4.21
CA PHE A 528 6.93 -20.93 -3.95
C PHE A 528 8.15 -20.55 -4.76
N ARG A 529 8.03 -19.48 -5.54
CA ARG A 529 9.14 -18.95 -6.31
C ARG A 529 9.32 -17.48 -5.99
N LEU A 530 10.56 -17.13 -5.70
CA LEU A 530 11.01 -15.74 -5.61
C LEU A 530 11.90 -15.48 -6.83
N ASP A 531 11.48 -14.59 -7.71
CA ASP A 531 12.19 -14.29 -8.94
C ASP A 531 13.44 -13.41 -8.71
N ALA A 532 14.16 -13.11 -9.78
CA ALA A 532 15.32 -12.22 -9.74
C ALA A 532 15.00 -10.76 -9.34
N ASN A 533 13.72 -10.39 -9.22
CA ASN A 533 13.26 -9.09 -8.72
C ASN A 533 12.72 -9.17 -7.29
N GLU A 534 12.90 -10.33 -6.62
CA GLU A 534 12.29 -10.65 -5.33
C GLU A 534 10.75 -10.62 -5.38
N THR A 535 10.13 -10.90 -6.53
CA THR A 535 8.67 -11.01 -6.62
C THR A 535 8.26 -12.44 -6.30
N MET A 536 7.40 -12.58 -5.28
CA MET A 536 6.87 -13.89 -4.88
C MET A 536 5.76 -14.33 -5.84
N SER A 537 5.84 -15.54 -6.32
CA SER A 537 4.75 -16.24 -7.00
C SER A 537 4.52 -17.60 -6.34
N VAL A 538 3.26 -18.03 -6.35
CA VAL A 538 2.85 -19.30 -5.71
C VAL A 538 2.03 -20.11 -6.68
N LYS A 539 2.46 -21.33 -6.91
CA LYS A 539 1.77 -22.32 -7.74
C LYS A 539 1.31 -23.48 -6.87
N VAL A 540 0.08 -23.93 -7.07
CA VAL A 540 -0.47 -25.06 -6.33
C VAL A 540 -0.83 -26.17 -7.28
N ARG A 541 -0.42 -27.38 -6.94
CA ARG A 541 -0.80 -28.62 -7.63
C ARG A 541 -1.60 -29.51 -6.68
N VAL A 542 -2.77 -29.93 -7.10
CA VAL A 542 -3.56 -30.94 -6.40
C VAL A 542 -2.94 -32.31 -6.70
N ALA A 543 -2.40 -33.00 -5.70
CA ALA A 543 -1.63 -34.23 -5.90
C ALA A 543 -2.47 -35.34 -6.53
N THR A 544 -3.76 -35.44 -6.16
CA THR A 544 -4.67 -36.49 -6.63
C THR A 544 -5.10 -36.36 -8.09
N THR A 545 -5.26 -35.13 -8.57
CA THR A 545 -5.77 -34.86 -9.94
C THR A 545 -4.69 -34.38 -10.90
N GLY A 546 -3.55 -33.95 -10.34
CA GLY A 546 -2.45 -33.36 -11.10
C GLY A 546 -2.73 -31.96 -11.64
N LYS A 547 -3.93 -31.40 -11.40
CA LYS A 547 -4.27 -30.03 -11.80
C LYS A 547 -3.39 -29.02 -11.08
N THR A 548 -2.96 -28.03 -11.82
CA THR A 548 -2.09 -26.97 -11.33
C THR A 548 -2.75 -25.60 -11.59
N THR A 549 -2.65 -24.70 -10.62
CA THR A 549 -3.16 -23.33 -10.72
C THR A 549 -2.19 -22.38 -10.05
N ASN A 550 -2.02 -21.20 -10.62
CA ASN A 550 -1.27 -20.12 -10.00
C ASN A 550 -2.18 -19.38 -9.00
N ILE A 551 -1.63 -19.02 -7.85
CA ILE A 551 -2.33 -18.17 -6.89
C ILE A 551 -2.20 -16.72 -7.35
N VAL A 552 -3.33 -16.02 -7.44
CA VAL A 552 -3.31 -14.57 -7.61
C VAL A 552 -2.94 -13.94 -6.28
N LEU A 553 -1.78 -13.30 -6.23
CA LEU A 553 -1.31 -12.53 -5.09
C LEU A 553 -1.61 -11.05 -5.34
N GLY A 554 -1.98 -10.31 -4.30
CA GLY A 554 -2.12 -8.86 -4.39
C GLY A 554 -0.80 -8.19 -4.79
N ARG A 555 -0.86 -7.29 -5.75
CA ARG A 555 0.30 -6.51 -6.21
C ARG A 555 -0.07 -5.03 -6.16
N GLY A 556 0.53 -4.31 -5.23
CA GLY A 556 0.22 -2.89 -5.00
C GLY A 556 -0.96 -2.69 -4.03
N SER A 557 -1.17 -1.44 -3.59
CA SER A 557 -2.11 -1.13 -2.51
C SER A 557 -3.57 -1.42 -2.84
N LEU A 558 -3.99 -1.24 -4.11
CA LEU A 558 -5.38 -1.48 -4.53
C LEU A 558 -5.71 -2.96 -4.61
N ASP A 559 -4.89 -3.75 -5.31
CA ASP A 559 -5.11 -5.19 -5.45
C ASP A 559 -5.02 -5.90 -4.08
N GLN A 560 -4.03 -5.51 -3.29
CA GLN A 560 -3.82 -6.03 -1.94
C GLN A 560 -5.02 -5.72 -1.04
N HIS A 561 -5.56 -4.50 -1.11
CA HIS A 561 -6.73 -4.11 -0.35
C HIS A 561 -7.94 -5.01 -0.62
N CYS A 562 -8.25 -5.27 -1.88
CA CYS A 562 -9.37 -6.12 -2.25
C CYS A 562 -9.20 -7.55 -1.72
N LEU A 563 -8.01 -8.13 -1.88
CA LEU A 563 -7.72 -9.48 -1.38
C LEU A 563 -7.71 -9.55 0.16
N ASP A 564 -7.26 -8.50 0.84
CA ASP A 564 -7.30 -8.41 2.30
C ASP A 564 -8.73 -8.25 2.84
N SER A 565 -9.58 -7.49 2.14
CA SER A 565 -11.01 -7.38 2.46
C SER A 565 -11.70 -8.75 2.33
N ILE A 566 -11.44 -9.46 1.22
CA ILE A 566 -11.94 -10.83 1.00
C ILE A 566 -11.43 -11.75 2.12
N SER A 567 -10.15 -11.70 2.47
CA SER A 567 -9.56 -12.53 3.53
C SER A 567 -10.18 -12.25 4.90
N THR A 568 -10.39 -10.98 5.24
CA THR A 568 -11.02 -10.59 6.50
C THR A 568 -12.45 -11.12 6.59
N ASN A 569 -13.21 -11.05 5.50
CA ASN A 569 -14.56 -11.56 5.44
C ASN A 569 -14.58 -13.10 5.44
N PHE A 570 -13.65 -13.74 4.76
CA PHE A 570 -13.45 -15.18 4.79
C PHE A 570 -13.20 -15.68 6.22
N ASP A 571 -12.25 -15.07 6.93
CA ASP A 571 -11.92 -15.44 8.30
C ASP A 571 -13.11 -15.24 9.25
N LYS A 572 -13.88 -14.15 9.11
CA LYS A 572 -15.08 -13.90 9.91
C LYS A 572 -16.12 -15.01 9.75
N VAL A 573 -16.40 -15.42 8.51
CA VAL A 573 -17.43 -16.43 8.24
C VAL A 573 -16.94 -17.83 8.59
N MET A 574 -15.70 -18.17 8.23
CA MET A 574 -15.21 -19.54 8.40
C MET A 574 -14.89 -19.87 9.86
N ASN A 575 -14.39 -18.89 10.63
CA ASN A 575 -14.03 -19.09 12.04
C ASN A 575 -15.22 -18.94 13.02
N ASP A 576 -16.37 -18.47 12.54
CA ASP A 576 -17.56 -18.36 13.40
C ASP A 576 -18.24 -19.73 13.53
N SER A 577 -18.17 -20.32 14.73
CA SER A 577 -18.79 -21.60 15.05
C SER A 577 -20.33 -21.56 15.10
N THR A 578 -20.91 -20.36 15.12
CA THR A 578 -22.38 -20.18 15.13
C THR A 578 -23.00 -20.24 13.73
N ILE A 579 -22.16 -20.16 12.66
CA ILE A 579 -22.61 -20.25 11.27
C ILE A 579 -22.66 -21.70 10.84
N SER A 580 -23.81 -22.13 10.28
CA SER A 580 -24.00 -23.50 9.80
C SER A 580 -23.09 -23.84 8.61
N ASN A 581 -22.74 -25.12 8.45
CA ASN A 581 -21.90 -25.58 7.34
C ASN A 581 -22.54 -25.29 5.97
N ASP A 582 -23.88 -25.31 5.87
CA ASP A 582 -24.59 -25.01 4.61
C ASP A 582 -24.40 -23.54 4.21
N ARG A 583 -24.50 -22.61 5.16
CA ARG A 583 -24.23 -21.18 4.92
C ARG A 583 -22.76 -20.90 4.61
N LYS A 584 -21.84 -21.58 5.28
CA LYS A 584 -20.41 -21.50 4.94
C LYS A 584 -20.18 -21.99 3.52
N SER A 585 -20.85 -23.07 3.11
CA SER A 585 -20.76 -23.60 1.73
C SER A 585 -21.31 -22.61 0.70
N GLU A 586 -22.48 -21.98 0.97
CA GLU A 586 -23.05 -20.96 0.08
C GLU A 586 -22.14 -19.72 -0.04
N PHE A 587 -21.58 -19.27 1.07
CA PHE A 587 -20.59 -18.20 1.09
C PHE A 587 -19.36 -18.55 0.24
N MET A 588 -18.83 -19.78 0.36
CA MET A 588 -17.71 -20.26 -0.42
C MET A 588 -18.01 -20.31 -1.91
N ASP A 589 -19.21 -20.72 -2.32
CA ASP A 589 -19.63 -20.76 -3.74
C ASP A 589 -19.69 -19.36 -4.38
N LYS A 590 -20.13 -18.36 -3.61
CA LYS A 590 -20.15 -16.96 -4.08
C LYS A 590 -18.73 -16.37 -4.11
N LEU A 591 -17.92 -16.63 -3.09
CA LEU A 591 -16.55 -16.19 -3.03
C LEU A 591 -15.69 -16.79 -4.15
N GLN A 592 -15.94 -18.06 -4.52
CA GLN A 592 -15.26 -18.70 -5.64
C GLN A 592 -15.47 -17.94 -6.95
N LYS A 593 -16.69 -17.53 -7.25
CA LYS A 593 -17.01 -16.74 -8.46
C LYS A 593 -16.24 -15.42 -8.48
N THR A 594 -16.09 -14.78 -7.32
CA THR A 594 -15.32 -13.55 -7.18
C THR A 594 -13.83 -13.77 -7.45
N ILE A 595 -13.26 -14.83 -6.89
CA ILE A 595 -11.85 -15.19 -7.11
C ILE A 595 -11.61 -15.55 -8.59
N ASP A 596 -12.51 -16.26 -9.22
CA ASP A 596 -12.41 -16.63 -10.64
C ASP A 596 -12.43 -15.38 -11.55
N LEU A 597 -13.24 -14.36 -11.22
CA LEU A 597 -13.26 -13.09 -11.93
C LEU A 597 -11.93 -12.33 -11.78
N ILE A 598 -11.36 -12.27 -10.57
CA ILE A 598 -10.05 -11.68 -10.32
C ILE A 598 -8.96 -12.40 -11.11
N SER A 599 -9.02 -13.74 -11.14
CA SER A 599 -8.04 -14.60 -11.82
C SER A 599 -8.10 -14.49 -13.35
N ALA A 600 -9.25 -14.14 -13.92
CA ALA A 600 -9.43 -13.98 -15.36
C ALA A 600 -8.74 -12.72 -15.95
N GLY A 601 -8.04 -11.93 -15.15
CA GLY A 601 -7.19 -10.81 -15.60
C GLY A 601 -7.94 -9.50 -15.90
N GLY A 602 -9.20 -9.38 -15.49
CA GLY A 602 -10.01 -8.19 -15.64
C GLY A 602 -10.09 -7.30 -14.38
N PHE A 603 -9.15 -7.45 -13.45
CA PHE A 603 -9.20 -6.73 -12.18
C PHE A 603 -8.93 -5.22 -12.36
N ASN A 604 -10.00 -4.45 -12.28
CA ASN A 604 -9.94 -3.00 -12.18
C ASN A 604 -10.79 -2.58 -10.97
N PRO A 605 -10.18 -2.19 -9.84
CA PRO A 605 -10.90 -1.83 -8.62
C PRO A 605 -11.80 -0.60 -8.78
N ASP A 606 -11.54 0.24 -9.77
CA ASP A 606 -12.37 1.41 -10.09
C ASP A 606 -13.53 1.06 -11.04
N SER A 607 -13.63 -0.19 -11.51
CA SER A 607 -14.72 -0.60 -12.39
C SER A 607 -16.03 -0.77 -11.64
N ARG A 608 -17.14 -0.47 -12.33
CA ARG A 608 -18.48 -0.72 -11.78
C ARG A 608 -18.71 -2.21 -11.47
N GLU A 609 -18.11 -3.09 -12.27
CA GLU A 609 -18.18 -4.55 -12.07
C GLU A 609 -17.54 -4.95 -10.75
N TRP A 610 -16.43 -4.30 -10.36
CA TRP A 610 -15.79 -4.56 -9.07
C TRP A 610 -16.63 -4.04 -7.90
N GLN A 611 -17.19 -2.84 -7.99
CA GLN A 611 -18.08 -2.28 -6.96
C GLN A 611 -19.30 -3.17 -6.75
N ASP A 612 -19.87 -3.73 -7.82
CA ASP A 612 -20.98 -4.68 -7.75
C ASP A 612 -20.54 -6.00 -7.08
N VAL A 613 -19.32 -6.47 -7.33
CA VAL A 613 -18.72 -7.66 -6.69
C VAL A 613 -18.48 -7.42 -5.19
N GLU A 614 -17.92 -6.29 -4.83
CA GLU A 614 -17.64 -5.93 -3.42
C GLU A 614 -18.95 -5.83 -2.62
N HIS A 615 -19.94 -5.14 -3.17
CA HIS A 615 -21.28 -5.05 -2.56
C HIS A 615 -21.95 -6.43 -2.43
N SER A 616 -21.83 -7.28 -3.45
CA SER A 616 -22.35 -8.67 -3.41
C SER A 616 -21.65 -9.50 -2.33
N LEU A 617 -20.35 -9.30 -2.12
CA LEU A 617 -19.56 -9.98 -1.10
C LEU A 617 -19.97 -9.53 0.31
N GLU A 618 -20.10 -8.22 0.53
CA GLU A 618 -20.57 -7.66 1.80
C GLU A 618 -21.98 -8.17 2.15
N THR A 619 -22.88 -8.16 1.19
CA THR A 619 -24.24 -8.70 1.36
C THR A 619 -24.21 -10.19 1.71
N THR A 620 -23.32 -10.97 1.05
CA THR A 620 -23.18 -12.40 1.33
C THR A 620 -22.61 -12.67 2.72
N VAL A 621 -21.65 -11.85 3.18
CA VAL A 621 -21.15 -11.93 4.55
C VAL A 621 -22.24 -11.61 5.56
N GLN A 622 -23.01 -10.55 5.33
CA GLN A 622 -24.13 -10.20 6.20
C GLN A 622 -25.17 -11.34 6.27
N VAL A 623 -25.54 -11.93 5.13
CA VAL A 623 -26.45 -13.08 5.08
C VAL A 623 -25.87 -14.29 5.81
N ALA A 624 -24.57 -14.59 5.63
CA ALA A 624 -23.93 -15.71 6.30
C ALA A 624 -23.87 -15.49 7.83
N MET A 625 -23.63 -14.25 8.27
CA MET A 625 -23.53 -13.88 9.69
C MET A 625 -24.88 -13.61 10.35
N THR A 626 -25.96 -13.50 9.59
CA THR A 626 -27.31 -13.38 10.17
C THR A 626 -27.60 -14.68 10.94
N LYS A 627 -27.80 -14.59 12.24
CA LYS A 627 -28.17 -15.75 13.04
C LYS A 627 -29.44 -16.36 12.44
N GLU A 628 -29.46 -17.66 12.22
CA GLU A 628 -30.71 -18.39 12.01
C GLU A 628 -31.53 -18.26 13.29
N GLU A 629 -32.48 -17.36 13.28
CA GLU A 629 -33.53 -17.40 14.28
C GLU A 629 -34.33 -18.66 13.99
N ASP A 630 -34.31 -19.58 14.93
CA ASP A 630 -35.27 -20.70 14.94
C ASP A 630 -36.65 -20.07 14.71
N PRO A 631 -37.37 -20.40 13.63
CA PRO A 631 -38.67 -19.77 13.31
C PRO A 631 -39.61 -19.74 14.51
N ASN A 632 -39.42 -20.66 15.45
CA ASN A 632 -40.18 -20.75 16.67
C ASN A 632 -39.76 -19.74 17.74
N THR A 633 -38.55 -19.14 17.68
CA THR A 633 -38.13 -18.11 18.65
C THR A 633 -38.87 -16.80 18.48
N VAL A 634 -39.51 -16.58 17.34
CA VAL A 634 -40.35 -15.41 17.08
C VAL A 634 -41.46 -15.26 18.14
N TYR A 635 -42.01 -16.37 18.64
CA TYR A 635 -43.03 -16.34 19.67
C TYR A 635 -42.50 -15.89 21.04
N ALA A 636 -41.23 -16.13 21.33
CA ALA A 636 -40.58 -15.60 22.53
C ALA A 636 -40.44 -14.07 22.46
N ASP A 637 -40.08 -13.56 21.29
CA ASP A 637 -39.95 -12.11 21.09
C ASP A 637 -41.32 -11.41 21.06
N ILE A 638 -42.32 -12.02 20.46
CA ILE A 638 -43.70 -11.53 20.56
C ILE A 638 -44.18 -11.49 22.03
N ALA A 639 -43.86 -12.50 22.80
CA ALA A 639 -44.23 -12.54 24.23
C ALA A 639 -43.55 -11.42 25.03
N LYS A 640 -42.29 -11.11 24.75
CA LYS A 640 -41.57 -9.97 25.34
C LYS A 640 -42.23 -8.64 24.97
N ILE A 641 -42.51 -8.43 23.68
CA ILE A 641 -43.24 -7.23 23.19
C ILE A 641 -44.56 -7.06 23.87
N LEU A 642 -45.34 -8.14 23.99
CA LEU A 642 -46.65 -8.13 24.66
C LEU A 642 -46.53 -7.77 26.13
N LEU A 643 -45.57 -8.34 26.85
CA LEU A 643 -45.32 -8.06 28.26
C LEU A 643 -44.89 -6.60 28.50
N ASP A 644 -44.00 -6.09 27.65
CA ASP A 644 -43.42 -4.75 27.81
C ASP A 644 -44.36 -3.62 27.43
N ASN A 645 -45.09 -3.80 26.30
CA ASN A 645 -45.92 -2.72 25.73
C ASN A 645 -47.41 -2.85 26.11
N PHE A 646 -47.92 -4.05 26.33
CA PHE A 646 -49.33 -4.34 26.55
C PHE A 646 -49.63 -5.05 27.87
N GLY A 647 -48.64 -5.22 28.77
CA GLY A 647 -48.78 -5.98 30.00
C GLY A 647 -50.01 -5.61 30.86
N ARG A 648 -50.48 -4.36 30.84
CA ARG A 648 -51.68 -3.90 31.57
C ARG A 648 -52.99 -4.40 30.97
N PHE A 649 -53.00 -4.85 29.71
CA PHE A 649 -54.17 -5.36 29.02
C PHE A 649 -54.19 -6.90 28.98
N ILE A 650 -53.13 -7.56 29.46
CA ILE A 650 -52.99 -9.01 29.50
C ILE A 650 -53.39 -9.51 30.87
N ARG A 651 -54.08 -10.64 30.93
CA ARG A 651 -54.49 -11.25 32.19
C ARG A 651 -53.26 -11.66 33.03
N ASP A 652 -53.32 -11.51 34.33
CA ASP A 652 -52.18 -11.79 35.22
C ASP A 652 -51.70 -13.23 35.13
N GLU A 653 -52.60 -14.19 34.95
CA GLU A 653 -52.28 -15.60 34.77
C GLU A 653 -51.43 -15.82 33.50
N ASP A 654 -51.85 -15.21 32.39
CA ASP A 654 -51.17 -15.32 31.08
C ASP A 654 -49.80 -14.62 31.14
N LYS A 655 -49.67 -13.45 31.80
CA LYS A 655 -48.35 -12.77 32.05
C LYS A 655 -47.38 -13.63 32.80
N ASN A 656 -47.85 -14.28 33.85
CA ASN A 656 -47.00 -15.12 34.71
C ASN A 656 -46.54 -16.36 33.92
N THR A 657 -47.46 -16.94 33.10
CA THR A 657 -47.13 -18.08 32.25
C THR A 657 -46.10 -17.66 31.16
N MET A 658 -46.31 -16.51 30.46
CA MET A 658 -45.36 -16.00 29.47
C MET A 658 -43.97 -15.81 30.10
N ARG A 659 -43.87 -15.20 31.24
CA ARG A 659 -42.56 -15.01 31.94
C ARG A 659 -41.90 -16.35 32.31
N ALA A 660 -42.68 -17.31 32.77
CA ALA A 660 -42.16 -18.63 33.13
C ALA A 660 -41.65 -19.41 31.94
N GLU A 661 -42.36 -19.35 30.79
CA GLU A 661 -41.95 -20.04 29.58
C GLU A 661 -40.79 -19.31 28.89
N LEU A 662 -40.76 -17.97 28.91
CA LEU A 662 -39.60 -17.19 28.43
C LEU A 662 -38.32 -17.56 29.17
N ALA A 663 -38.34 -17.71 30.51
CA ALA A 663 -37.16 -18.13 31.27
C ALA A 663 -36.69 -19.53 30.83
N LYS A 664 -37.57 -20.43 30.43
CA LYS A 664 -37.21 -21.76 29.92
C LYS A 664 -36.61 -21.70 28.49
N VAL A 665 -37.01 -20.72 27.68
CA VAL A 665 -36.42 -20.49 26.35
C VAL A 665 -35.01 -19.90 26.48
N GLU A 666 -34.81 -18.97 27.41
CA GLU A 666 -33.51 -18.30 27.63
C GLU A 666 -32.47 -19.23 28.29
N THR A 667 -32.90 -20.10 29.22
CA THR A 667 -32.06 -21.07 29.92
C THR A 667 -32.64 -22.45 29.88
N PRO A 668 -32.64 -23.14 28.72
CA PRO A 668 -33.32 -24.42 28.61
C PRO A 668 -32.51 -25.54 29.27
N ALA A 669 -33.22 -26.36 30.07
CA ALA A 669 -32.62 -27.55 30.66
C ALA A 669 -32.31 -28.64 29.62
N THR A 670 -33.11 -28.72 28.54
CA THR A 670 -32.94 -29.61 27.40
C THR A 670 -33.49 -28.95 26.14
N PRO A 671 -33.08 -29.35 24.91
CA PRO A 671 -33.69 -28.89 23.66
C PRO A 671 -35.20 -29.14 23.59
N MET A 672 -35.66 -30.27 24.15
CA MET A 672 -37.09 -30.61 24.20
C MET A 672 -37.86 -29.66 25.10
N ALA A 673 -37.32 -29.27 26.25
CA ALA A 673 -37.93 -28.29 27.14
C ALA A 673 -38.04 -26.89 26.50
N LYS A 674 -37.06 -26.50 25.64
CA LYS A 674 -37.12 -25.28 24.86
C LYS A 674 -38.26 -25.29 23.87
N ASN A 675 -38.43 -26.39 23.11
CA ASN A 675 -39.47 -26.50 22.11
C ASN A 675 -40.86 -26.51 22.76
N GLU A 676 -41.07 -27.23 23.86
CA GLU A 676 -42.31 -27.21 24.63
C GLU A 676 -42.68 -25.81 25.15
N ALA A 677 -41.66 -25.04 25.56
CA ALA A 677 -41.87 -23.67 26.02
C ALA A 677 -42.30 -22.76 24.84
N LEU A 678 -41.65 -22.89 23.67
CA LEU A 678 -42.01 -22.15 22.46
C LEU A 678 -43.42 -22.45 21.97
N GLU A 679 -43.85 -23.72 21.95
CA GLU A 679 -45.24 -24.09 21.59
C GLU A 679 -46.27 -23.49 22.55
N LYS A 680 -45.94 -23.37 23.83
CA LYS A 680 -46.82 -22.71 24.80
C LYS A 680 -46.85 -21.19 24.58
N LEU A 681 -45.73 -20.58 24.28
CA LEU A 681 -45.68 -19.16 23.93
C LEU A 681 -46.47 -18.86 22.69
N GLU A 682 -46.39 -19.68 21.63
CA GLU A 682 -47.22 -19.57 20.43
C GLU A 682 -48.71 -19.48 20.76
N LYS A 683 -49.25 -20.46 21.49
CA LYS A 683 -50.66 -20.50 21.88
C LYS A 683 -51.06 -19.30 22.74
N LEU A 684 -50.14 -18.78 23.57
CA LEU A 684 -50.42 -17.61 24.40
C LEU A 684 -50.37 -16.31 23.58
N THR A 685 -49.40 -16.15 22.70
CA THR A 685 -49.24 -14.94 21.88
C THR A 685 -50.35 -14.80 20.85
N ASP A 686 -50.82 -15.90 20.25
CA ASP A 686 -51.95 -15.91 19.31
C ASP A 686 -53.25 -15.36 19.95
N ARG A 687 -53.45 -15.61 21.23
CA ARG A 687 -54.59 -15.07 21.98
C ARG A 687 -54.60 -13.54 22.01
N TYR A 688 -53.40 -12.93 21.90
CA TYR A 688 -53.20 -11.49 21.94
C TYR A 688 -52.82 -10.89 20.58
N GLY A 689 -53.12 -11.57 19.47
CA GLY A 689 -52.76 -11.17 18.11
C GLY A 689 -53.18 -9.75 17.72
N LEU A 690 -54.29 -9.24 18.30
CA LEU A 690 -54.72 -7.84 18.10
C LEU A 690 -53.65 -6.83 18.59
N PHE A 691 -52.97 -7.12 19.71
CA PHE A 691 -51.94 -6.22 20.26
C PHE A 691 -50.66 -6.30 19.45
N THR A 692 -50.31 -7.52 19.01
CA THR A 692 -49.18 -7.73 18.09
C THR A 692 -49.39 -6.96 16.79
N HIS A 693 -50.62 -7.08 16.18
CA HIS A 693 -50.98 -6.34 14.98
C HIS A 693 -50.91 -4.81 15.18
N GLY A 694 -51.40 -4.32 16.31
CA GLY A 694 -51.27 -2.90 16.64
C GLY A 694 -49.82 -2.43 16.78
N PHE A 695 -48.92 -3.29 17.32
CA PHE A 695 -47.52 -2.96 17.48
C PHE A 695 -46.76 -2.84 16.14
N LEU A 696 -47.20 -3.52 15.08
CA LEU A 696 -46.62 -3.36 13.74
C LEU A 696 -46.67 -1.90 13.25
N PHE A 697 -47.70 -1.14 13.58
CA PHE A 697 -47.78 0.28 13.22
C PHE A 697 -46.74 1.11 13.97
N ASN A 698 -46.39 0.73 15.21
CA ASN A 698 -45.29 1.37 15.94
C ASN A 698 -43.95 1.07 15.27
N ILE A 699 -43.73 -0.16 14.84
CA ILE A 699 -42.51 -0.55 14.10
C ILE A 699 -42.40 0.22 12.79
N VAL A 700 -43.47 0.33 12.00
CA VAL A 700 -43.48 1.12 10.75
C VAL A 700 -43.19 2.59 11.02
N GLY A 701 -43.70 3.14 12.12
CA GLY A 701 -43.46 4.52 12.51
C GLY A 701 -41.98 4.78 12.79
N HIS A 702 -41.27 3.81 13.36
CA HIS A 702 -39.82 3.98 13.68
C HIS A 702 -38.91 3.68 12.49
N ASN A 703 -39.29 2.72 11.63
CA ASN A 703 -38.38 2.16 10.61
C ASN A 703 -38.63 2.64 9.18
N SER A 704 -39.77 3.33 8.91
CA SER A 704 -40.04 3.81 7.56
C SER A 704 -39.13 4.95 7.14
N SER A 705 -38.49 4.82 5.98
CA SER A 705 -37.73 5.90 5.34
C SER A 705 -38.60 7.03 4.76
N ASP A 706 -39.93 6.78 4.60
CA ASP A 706 -40.90 7.81 4.20
C ASP A 706 -41.47 8.52 5.44
N PRO A 707 -41.14 9.81 5.66
CA PRO A 707 -41.61 10.57 6.82
C PRO A 707 -43.16 10.65 6.93
N ASN A 708 -43.86 10.69 5.80
CA ASN A 708 -45.33 10.74 5.77
C ASN A 708 -45.93 9.40 6.21
N LYS A 709 -45.37 8.28 5.71
CA LYS A 709 -45.80 6.93 6.10
C LYS A 709 -45.50 6.70 7.59
N ALA A 710 -44.29 7.08 8.06
CA ALA A 710 -43.90 7.00 9.46
C ALA A 710 -44.88 7.77 10.39
N ASN A 711 -45.18 9.02 10.08
CA ASN A 711 -46.06 9.85 10.88
C ASN A 711 -47.51 9.31 10.91
N ARG A 712 -48.03 8.86 9.77
CA ARG A 712 -49.35 8.20 9.70
C ARG A 712 -49.37 6.95 10.58
N ALA A 713 -48.36 6.13 10.55
CA ALA A 713 -48.29 4.90 11.35
C ALA A 713 -48.27 5.21 12.85
N PHE A 714 -47.53 6.20 13.31
CA PHE A 714 -47.59 6.67 14.71
C PHE A 714 -48.97 7.18 15.11
N VAL A 715 -49.65 7.94 14.25
CA VAL A 715 -51.01 8.42 14.53
C VAL A 715 -51.97 7.26 14.69
N VAL A 716 -51.87 6.22 13.85
CA VAL A 716 -52.68 5.01 13.95
C VAL A 716 -52.39 4.27 15.24
N TYR A 717 -51.11 4.04 15.58
CA TYR A 717 -50.70 3.40 16.82
C TYR A 717 -51.24 4.14 18.06
N ASN A 718 -51.10 5.47 18.11
CA ASN A 718 -51.58 6.27 19.22
C ASN A 718 -53.12 6.22 19.37
N LYS A 719 -53.87 6.26 18.26
CA LYS A 719 -55.35 6.07 18.27
C LYS A 719 -55.76 4.69 18.73
N PHE A 720 -55.02 3.66 18.29
CA PHE A 720 -55.20 2.29 18.74
C PHE A 720 -55.01 2.16 20.26
N MET A 721 -53.91 2.71 20.78
CA MET A 721 -53.62 2.71 22.23
C MET A 721 -54.66 3.51 23.03
N ALA A 722 -55.21 4.60 22.50
CA ALA A 722 -56.29 5.37 23.12
C ALA A 722 -57.57 4.53 23.22
N ALA A 723 -57.97 3.85 22.14
CA ALA A 723 -59.12 2.97 22.16
C ALA A 723 -58.98 1.79 23.13
N LEU A 724 -57.80 1.22 23.27
CA LEU A 724 -57.52 0.19 24.27
C LEU A 724 -57.64 0.73 25.71
N ASN A 725 -57.18 1.94 25.98
CA ASN A 725 -57.29 2.60 27.29
C ASN A 725 -58.76 2.88 27.67
N GLU A 726 -59.63 3.12 26.67
CA GLU A 726 -61.05 3.28 26.83
C GLU A 726 -61.80 1.93 26.90
N HIS A 727 -61.08 0.80 26.90
CA HIS A 727 -61.60 -0.57 26.86
C HIS A 727 -62.51 -0.86 25.63
N ASN A 728 -62.32 -0.10 24.55
CA ASN A 728 -63.11 -0.26 23.32
C ASN A 728 -62.36 -1.10 22.27
N VAL A 729 -62.40 -2.41 22.46
CA VAL A 729 -61.68 -3.39 21.61
C VAL A 729 -62.18 -3.35 20.17
N GLU A 730 -63.46 -3.09 19.95
CA GLU A 730 -64.05 -3.01 18.60
C GLU A 730 -63.53 -1.80 17.83
N GLN A 731 -63.48 -0.65 18.49
CA GLN A 731 -62.87 0.55 17.91
C GLN A 731 -61.37 0.39 17.65
N ALA A 732 -60.64 -0.26 18.55
CA ALA A 732 -59.22 -0.58 18.33
C ALA A 732 -59.03 -1.44 17.08
N ARG A 733 -59.83 -2.48 16.87
CA ARG A 733 -59.79 -3.32 15.67
C ARG A 733 -60.12 -2.54 14.40
N ASN A 734 -61.15 -1.70 14.42
CA ASN A 734 -61.55 -0.88 13.28
C ASN A 734 -60.46 0.14 12.87
N ILE A 735 -59.75 0.68 13.83
CA ILE A 735 -58.61 1.60 13.56
C ILE A 735 -57.49 0.87 12.80
N LEU A 736 -57.13 -0.35 13.19
CA LEU A 736 -56.08 -1.11 12.52
C LEU A 736 -56.52 -1.50 11.10
N SER A 737 -57.72 -2.10 10.96
CA SER A 737 -58.23 -2.55 9.67
C SER A 737 -58.42 -1.42 8.65
N ALA A 738 -58.76 -0.22 9.10
CA ALA A 738 -58.93 0.96 8.23
C ALA A 738 -57.58 1.50 7.69
N ASN A 739 -56.42 1.04 8.19
CA ASN A 739 -55.10 1.55 7.85
C ASN A 739 -54.10 0.45 7.46
N GLU A 740 -54.58 -0.74 7.09
CA GLU A 740 -53.70 -1.86 6.67
C GLU A 740 -52.83 -1.53 5.46
N ASP A 741 -53.20 -0.51 4.66
CA ASP A 741 -52.41 0.00 3.56
C ASP A 741 -50.99 0.43 4.00
N LEU A 742 -50.83 0.85 5.24
CA LEU A 742 -49.54 1.23 5.79
C LEU A 742 -48.59 0.04 6.04
N LEU A 743 -49.15 -1.16 6.14
CA LEU A 743 -48.41 -2.40 6.34
C LEU A 743 -48.08 -3.12 5.01
N THR A 744 -48.67 -2.66 3.88
CA THR A 744 -48.42 -3.23 2.56
C THR A 744 -46.99 -2.84 2.07
N GLY A 745 -46.31 -3.81 1.42
CA GLY A 745 -44.95 -3.59 0.91
C GLY A 745 -43.85 -3.74 1.97
N LEU A 746 -44.21 -4.18 3.17
CA LEU A 746 -43.25 -4.66 4.14
C LEU A 746 -42.89 -6.10 3.74
N GLY A 747 -41.62 -6.36 3.51
CA GLY A 747 -41.10 -7.73 3.45
C GLY A 747 -41.42 -8.48 4.75
N PRO A 748 -40.97 -9.73 4.93
CA PRO A 748 -41.16 -10.42 6.20
C PRO A 748 -40.62 -9.53 7.32
N ILE A 749 -41.53 -9.02 8.14
CA ILE A 749 -41.18 -8.08 9.22
C ILE A 749 -40.63 -8.95 10.34
N ASP A 750 -39.37 -8.73 10.66
CA ASP A 750 -38.84 -9.07 11.97
C ASP A 750 -39.63 -8.24 13.01
N ILE A 751 -40.45 -8.90 13.79
CA ILE A 751 -41.31 -8.31 14.83
C ILE A 751 -40.46 -7.62 15.90
N THR A 752 -39.13 -7.88 15.95
CA THR A 752 -38.18 -7.24 16.87
C THR A 752 -37.72 -5.87 16.37
N GLY A 753 -38.15 -5.39 15.20
CA GLY A 753 -37.85 -4.04 14.69
C GLY A 753 -36.67 -3.98 13.73
N ARG A 754 -36.15 -5.12 13.26
CA ARG A 754 -35.12 -5.17 12.20
C ARG A 754 -35.82 -5.42 10.85
N THR A 755 -35.73 -4.46 9.95
CA THR A 755 -36.12 -4.66 8.55
C THR A 755 -35.04 -5.51 7.89
N THR A 756 -35.34 -6.73 7.49
CA THR A 756 -34.54 -7.44 6.50
C THR A 756 -34.97 -6.90 5.14
N ASP A 757 -34.21 -5.96 4.59
CA ASP A 757 -34.31 -5.58 3.17
C ASP A 757 -33.88 -6.78 2.33
N ILE A 758 -34.85 -7.53 1.86
CA ILE A 758 -34.64 -8.40 0.70
C ILE A 758 -34.98 -7.53 -0.50
N GLY A 759 -33.96 -6.84 -1.03
CA GLY A 759 -34.09 -6.15 -2.30
C GLY A 759 -34.45 -7.14 -3.42
N GLN A 760 -35.38 -6.70 -4.29
CA GLN A 760 -35.68 -7.34 -5.55
C GLN A 760 -34.50 -7.41 -6.48
#